data_0276052a01846ada3dd9f377bd63f422
#
_entry.id   0276052a01846ada3dd9f377bd63f422
#
_cell.length_a   1.000
_cell.length_b   1.000
_cell.length_c   1.000
_cell.angle_alpha   90.00
_cell.angle_beta   90.00
_cell.angle_gamma   90.00
#
_symmetry.space_group_name_H-M   'P 1'
#
loop_
_entity.id
_entity.type
_entity.pdbx_description
1 polymer ?
#
loop_
_entity_poly.entity_id
_entity_poly.type
_entity_poly.pdbx_seq_one_letter_code
_entity_poly.pdbx_strand_id
1 'polypeptide(L)'
;MHRLTLDGSWILEGLPYGEGVEKQAYRPDYVPSDPLEALVPGEVHLDLLRAGRIPEPLFGENAKLCQWVEEKEWWYRRKFSVPEEWLTLHAELVFEGIDTDCDVYLNGEHLAHHENMFVPLVIDVSGKLQRENILVVRVDSGVPRIKDKPFVPYPAGSPEQDYRRVWARKAQFTFAWDWAPRLVNVGIWRSVSLRFFEGFALRDVFVRGSISCDRKSATVTLSGAVENFSKNFACEPRLRLRALLFEEEGKKLVTSKDESLRAYPGLTNFTLTLEVAPPRLWWPNGFGEPHLYRVLLLLLDEEGRELDRFEKAWGLREVALRQEPLSSDEGESFILTVNGEPIFCKGADWVPADSLIPRVTREKYQRLIEEAQKAHFNMFRVWGGGIYEDPFFYEHCARCGIMVWQDFMFACAYYPKSPEFLQEVEREIQAVVKQLRNETAIVLWCGNNELQWLHERNKEITGKKDLEFPDYDIYHILMPRLLKDLDPTRPFWPSSPYGGSDPNSENEGDRHFWDVSILIEDLKERVNYENYARDRGKFISEFGILAPPVLESLREFIPEEELFLDSPSWQFHNNVFERENIRGMLREFVKDPECLSFPEYLRFAQLLQGEALKFALEHWRRRKFLTAGALFWMYSDCWGAIGWTVIDYYLRKKPSYYFVRRAFQPVDLSLRQGEHAVELFVVNDTPETLALAVEYGLSCFDGQEITSGNLSCHIPPNSSRKVGVVPCGAAKARPSEVFFWARLLDGDRVLDWERCFFVRFKDLKLEKARVDWDIVSEKGETFIELVSPVFAWFVNVELPSSFTPEDNYFDLFPGKVRRLKITGEGELKKQDVKISWNNA
;
A
#
# COMPACT_ATOMS: atom_id res chain seq x y z
N MET A 1 9.75 -18.80 27.95
CA MET A 1 10.05 -17.35 27.87
C MET A 1 9.00 -16.55 28.65
N HIS A 2 9.42 -15.54 29.46
CA HIS A 2 8.50 -14.56 30.07
C HIS A 2 8.68 -13.19 29.42
N ARG A 3 7.63 -12.39 29.38
CA ARG A 3 7.64 -11.05 28.78
C ARG A 3 7.01 -10.03 29.74
N LEU A 4 7.69 -8.91 29.92
CA LEU A 4 7.17 -7.74 30.62
C LEU A 4 7.09 -6.58 29.63
N THR A 5 5.86 -6.13 29.33
CA THR A 5 5.68 -4.96 28.47
C THR A 5 5.98 -3.67 29.24
N LEU A 6 6.66 -2.76 28.55
CA LEU A 6 6.90 -1.40 29.03
C LEU A 6 6.08 -0.38 28.22
N ASP A 7 5.13 -0.85 27.43
CA ASP A 7 4.16 -0.01 26.73
C ASP A 7 3.23 0.73 27.73
N GLY A 8 2.64 1.82 27.28
CA GLY A 8 1.70 2.63 28.06
C GLY A 8 2.28 3.99 28.46
N SER A 9 1.96 4.51 29.65
CA SER A 9 2.31 5.86 30.08
C SER A 9 3.78 5.98 30.49
N TRP A 10 4.46 7.02 29.95
CA TRP A 10 5.80 7.46 30.29
C TRP A 10 5.79 8.94 30.67
N ILE A 11 6.83 9.41 31.33
CA ILE A 11 7.07 10.85 31.53
C ILE A 11 7.98 11.34 30.42
N LEU A 12 7.63 12.43 29.77
CA LEU A 12 8.37 13.06 28.66
C LEU A 12 8.74 14.50 29.00
N GLU A 13 9.95 14.91 28.66
CA GLU A 13 10.41 16.30 28.72
C GLU A 13 11.17 16.66 27.45
N GLY A 14 10.85 17.82 26.84
CA GLY A 14 11.57 18.36 25.69
C GLY A 14 12.60 19.39 26.14
N LEU A 15 13.88 19.15 25.79
CA LEU A 15 14.99 20.05 26.10
C LEU A 15 15.63 20.59 24.80
N PRO A 16 16.28 21.77 24.82
CA PRO A 16 17.15 22.15 23.73
C PRO A 16 18.23 21.09 23.48
N TYR A 17 18.58 20.89 22.21
CA TYR A 17 19.52 19.85 21.81
C TYR A 17 20.87 19.97 22.55
N GLY A 18 21.29 18.88 23.20
CA GLY A 18 22.52 18.75 23.99
C GLY A 18 22.39 19.14 25.48
N GLU A 19 21.33 19.85 25.90
CA GLU A 19 21.19 20.29 27.28
C GLU A 19 20.87 19.15 28.27
N GLY A 20 20.22 18.12 27.83
CA GLY A 20 19.78 17.06 28.74
C GLY A 20 20.95 16.25 29.34
N VAL A 21 22.02 16.04 28.55
CA VAL A 21 23.25 15.43 29.06
C VAL A 21 23.94 16.34 30.07
N GLU A 22 23.99 17.64 29.81
CA GLU A 22 24.57 18.65 30.72
C GLU A 22 23.79 18.70 32.05
N LYS A 23 22.45 18.62 31.97
CA LYS A 23 21.53 18.59 33.11
C LYS A 23 21.49 17.20 33.77
N GLN A 24 22.22 16.20 33.25
CA GLN A 24 22.22 14.83 33.73
C GLN A 24 20.79 14.20 33.76
N ALA A 25 19.97 14.50 32.73
CA ALA A 25 18.60 14.03 32.64
C ALA A 25 18.45 12.49 32.61
N TYR A 26 19.55 11.75 32.40
CA TYR A 26 19.63 10.29 32.46
C TYR A 26 19.63 9.73 33.89
N ARG A 27 19.91 10.56 34.93
CA ARG A 27 20.05 10.07 36.30
C ARG A 27 18.71 9.68 36.93
N PRO A 28 18.69 8.65 37.79
CA PRO A 28 17.47 8.24 38.47
C PRO A 28 16.79 9.31 39.33
N ASP A 29 17.60 10.19 39.97
CA ASP A 29 17.18 11.28 40.85
C ASP A 29 16.81 12.58 40.12
N TYR A 30 16.98 12.66 38.80
CA TYR A 30 16.57 13.82 38.00
C TYR A 30 15.05 14.04 38.02
N VAL A 31 14.64 15.28 38.27
CA VAL A 31 13.24 15.69 38.28
C VAL A 31 13.01 16.61 37.07
N PRO A 32 12.16 16.19 36.08
CA PRO A 32 11.82 17.02 34.93
C PRO A 32 11.18 18.34 35.35
N SER A 33 11.55 19.43 34.68
CA SER A 33 11.09 20.81 34.99
C SER A 33 9.73 21.12 34.33
N ASP A 34 9.47 20.57 33.14
CA ASP A 34 8.22 20.75 32.41
C ASP A 34 7.75 19.38 31.83
N PRO A 35 7.39 18.43 32.71
CA PRO A 35 7.01 17.09 32.29
C PRO A 35 5.63 17.06 31.61
N LEU A 36 5.48 16.16 30.66
CA LEU A 36 4.18 15.78 30.10
C LEU A 36 4.05 14.26 30.05
N GLU A 37 2.84 13.76 29.91
CA GLU A 37 2.57 12.35 29.74
C GLU A 37 2.77 11.98 28.28
N ALA A 38 3.60 10.95 28.02
CA ALA A 38 3.75 10.30 26.71
C ALA A 38 3.12 8.92 26.71
N LEU A 39 2.60 8.47 25.58
CA LEU A 39 2.19 7.10 25.35
C LEU A 39 3.22 6.38 24.48
N VAL A 40 3.58 5.16 24.87
CA VAL A 40 4.45 4.27 24.10
C VAL A 40 3.68 2.97 23.80
N PRO A 41 3.56 2.51 22.54
CA PRO A 41 4.01 3.14 21.32
C PRO A 41 3.35 4.51 21.07
N GLY A 42 4.14 5.46 20.52
CA GLY A 42 3.67 6.81 20.25
C GLY A 42 4.75 7.68 19.61
N GLU A 43 4.44 8.95 19.50
CA GLU A 43 5.38 9.95 19.02
C GLU A 43 5.05 11.33 19.62
N VAL A 44 6.03 12.22 19.65
CA VAL A 44 5.99 13.47 20.41
C VAL A 44 4.86 14.42 19.98
N HIS A 45 4.56 14.54 18.69
CA HIS A 45 3.46 15.42 18.25
C HIS A 45 2.11 14.96 18.82
N LEU A 46 1.88 13.65 18.90
CA LEU A 46 0.65 13.10 19.50
C LEU A 46 0.59 13.39 21.00
N ASP A 47 1.72 13.34 21.69
CA ASP A 47 1.78 13.64 23.13
C ASP A 47 1.56 15.13 23.39
N LEU A 48 2.18 16.00 22.59
CA LEU A 48 2.00 17.45 22.65
C LEU A 48 0.57 17.88 22.29
N LEU A 49 -0.02 17.26 21.28
CA LEU A 49 -1.42 17.49 20.90
C LEU A 49 -2.37 17.14 22.06
N ARG A 50 -2.17 15.97 22.67
CA ARG A 50 -2.96 15.51 23.82
C ARG A 50 -2.83 16.41 25.04
N ALA A 51 -1.63 16.96 25.25
CA ALA A 51 -1.35 17.94 26.30
C ALA A 51 -1.83 19.38 25.97
N GLY A 52 -2.38 19.62 24.78
CA GLY A 52 -2.83 20.94 24.33
C GLY A 52 -1.67 21.93 24.10
N ARG A 53 -0.45 21.43 23.85
CA ARG A 53 0.76 22.25 23.62
C ARG A 53 0.95 22.64 22.15
N ILE A 54 0.33 21.91 21.22
CA ILE A 54 0.26 22.22 19.79
C ILE A 54 -1.19 22.09 19.31
N PRO A 55 -1.58 22.78 18.23
CA PRO A 55 -2.85 22.52 17.56
C PRO A 55 -2.82 21.19 16.81
N GLU A 56 -4.00 20.71 16.31
CA GLU A 56 -4.04 19.55 15.39
C GLU A 56 -3.16 19.82 14.18
N PRO A 57 -2.05 19.08 13.99
CA PRO A 57 -1.05 19.41 12.97
C PRO A 57 -1.59 19.31 11.53
N LEU A 58 -2.58 18.44 11.31
CA LEU A 58 -3.12 18.17 9.98
C LEU A 58 -4.32 19.06 9.60
N PHE A 59 -4.63 20.09 10.41
CA PHE A 59 -5.70 21.04 10.13
C PHE A 59 -5.14 22.38 9.63
N GLY A 60 -5.64 22.87 8.50
CA GLY A 60 -5.19 24.11 7.87
C GLY A 60 -3.67 24.11 7.66
N GLU A 61 -3.00 25.18 8.06
CA GLU A 61 -1.54 25.30 7.95
C GLU A 61 -0.79 24.94 9.24
N ASN A 62 -1.42 24.26 10.20
CA ASN A 62 -0.89 24.01 11.54
C ASN A 62 0.40 23.19 11.56
N ALA A 63 0.66 22.35 10.55
CA ALA A 63 1.94 21.62 10.44
C ALA A 63 3.15 22.57 10.52
N LYS A 64 3.03 23.78 9.98
CA LYS A 64 4.09 24.80 10.05
C LYS A 64 4.38 25.26 11.48
N LEU A 65 3.36 25.23 12.34
CA LEU A 65 3.48 25.63 13.75
C LEU A 65 4.07 24.53 14.64
N CYS A 66 4.22 23.30 14.09
CA CYS A 66 4.69 22.12 14.83
C CYS A 66 6.16 21.78 14.52
N GLN A 67 6.80 22.39 13.54
CA GLN A 67 8.15 22.05 13.07
C GLN A 67 9.25 22.23 14.15
N TRP A 68 9.06 23.08 15.14
CA TRP A 68 10.00 23.24 16.25
C TRP A 68 10.25 21.94 17.05
N VAL A 69 9.35 20.96 16.95
CA VAL A 69 9.48 19.67 17.63
C VAL A 69 10.73 18.91 17.15
N GLU A 70 11.07 19.03 15.87
CA GLU A 70 12.20 18.34 15.25
C GLU A 70 13.56 18.88 15.68
N GLU A 71 13.62 20.08 16.28
CA GLU A 71 14.86 20.75 16.69
C GLU A 71 15.28 20.43 18.14
N LYS A 72 14.40 19.76 18.90
CA LYS A 72 14.64 19.40 20.30
C LYS A 72 15.10 17.96 20.47
N GLU A 73 15.68 17.70 21.65
CA GLU A 73 15.82 16.35 22.16
C GLU A 73 14.73 16.06 23.20
N TRP A 74 14.25 14.83 23.19
CA TRP A 74 13.12 14.40 23.98
C TRP A 74 13.54 13.27 24.92
N TRP A 75 13.25 13.44 26.23
CA TRP A 75 13.69 12.55 27.28
C TRP A 75 12.50 11.79 27.85
N TYR A 76 12.36 10.53 27.43
CA TYR A 76 11.37 9.59 27.94
C TYR A 76 11.86 8.94 29.21
N ARG A 77 11.00 8.79 30.22
CA ARG A 77 11.33 8.18 31.50
C ARG A 77 10.23 7.26 31.98
N ARG A 78 10.59 6.03 32.37
CA ARG A 78 9.68 5.03 32.91
C ARG A 78 10.23 4.37 34.14
N LYS A 79 9.42 4.28 35.22
CA LYS A 79 9.66 3.44 36.38
C LYS A 79 8.95 2.11 36.17
N PHE A 80 9.59 1.00 36.51
CA PHE A 80 8.99 -0.33 36.41
C PHE A 80 9.63 -1.29 37.44
N SER A 81 8.89 -2.37 37.78
CA SER A 81 9.33 -3.41 38.70
C SER A 81 9.52 -4.72 37.95
N VAL A 82 10.52 -5.50 38.37
CA VAL A 82 10.80 -6.85 37.84
C VAL A 82 10.62 -7.86 38.99
N PRO A 83 9.90 -8.99 38.78
CA PRO A 83 9.80 -10.07 39.72
C PRO A 83 11.19 -10.59 40.15
N GLU A 84 11.37 -10.84 41.42
CA GLU A 84 12.69 -11.23 41.97
C GLU A 84 13.20 -12.54 41.31
N GLU A 85 12.32 -13.48 41.05
CA GLU A 85 12.61 -14.75 40.39
C GLU A 85 13.10 -14.61 38.94
N TRP A 86 12.82 -13.48 38.27
CA TRP A 86 13.29 -13.23 36.90
C TRP A 86 14.66 -12.54 36.84
N LEU A 87 15.15 -11.99 37.93
CA LEU A 87 16.44 -11.25 37.98
C LEU A 87 17.66 -12.13 37.68
N THR A 88 17.53 -13.44 37.80
CA THR A 88 18.61 -14.42 37.52
C THR A 88 18.55 -14.98 36.08
N LEU A 89 17.49 -14.67 35.32
CA LEU A 89 17.31 -15.14 33.96
C LEU A 89 18.14 -14.31 32.97
N HIS A 90 18.40 -14.86 31.78
CA HIS A 90 18.87 -14.04 30.68
C HIS A 90 17.78 -13.06 30.28
N ALA A 91 18.12 -11.76 30.17
CA ALA A 91 17.16 -10.70 29.97
C ALA A 91 17.56 -9.79 28.82
N GLU A 92 16.64 -9.59 27.87
CA GLU A 92 16.79 -8.67 26.75
C GLU A 92 15.79 -7.52 26.88
N LEU A 93 16.28 -6.28 26.84
CA LEU A 93 15.47 -5.08 26.64
C LEU A 93 15.32 -4.86 25.12
N VAL A 94 14.07 -4.85 24.65
CA VAL A 94 13.75 -4.79 23.21
C VAL A 94 12.90 -3.59 22.92
N PHE A 95 13.40 -2.72 22.06
CA PHE A 95 12.64 -1.68 21.39
C PHE A 95 12.39 -2.15 19.96
N GLU A 96 11.13 -2.34 19.59
CA GLU A 96 10.78 -2.77 18.22
C GLU A 96 10.96 -1.64 17.20
N GLY A 97 11.02 -0.37 17.64
CA GLY A 97 11.32 0.79 16.80
C GLY A 97 11.40 2.08 17.59
N ILE A 98 12.46 2.86 17.36
CA ILE A 98 12.68 4.21 17.88
C ILE A 98 12.96 5.14 16.71
N ASP A 99 12.32 6.29 16.65
CA ASP A 99 12.48 7.30 15.60
C ASP A 99 13.10 8.58 16.19
N THR A 100 14.39 8.81 16.05
CA THR A 100 15.39 8.08 15.26
C THR A 100 16.70 7.90 16.03
N ASP A 101 17.38 9.00 16.34
CA ASP A 101 18.67 9.02 17.06
C ASP A 101 18.44 8.97 18.55
N CYS A 102 18.93 7.94 19.22
CA CYS A 102 18.63 7.76 20.62
C CYS A 102 19.77 7.18 21.47
N ASP A 103 19.74 7.51 22.76
CA ASP A 103 20.57 6.94 23.80
C ASP A 103 19.68 6.31 24.88
N VAL A 104 19.99 5.08 25.30
CA VAL A 104 19.24 4.32 26.27
C VAL A 104 20.02 4.19 27.57
N TYR A 105 19.37 4.52 28.70
CA TYR A 105 19.97 4.44 30.05
C TYR A 105 19.07 3.61 30.95
N LEU A 106 19.68 2.69 31.73
CA LEU A 106 19.01 1.92 32.75
C LEU A 106 19.66 2.23 34.12
N ASN A 107 18.86 2.71 35.09
CA ASN A 107 19.32 3.07 36.41
C ASN A 107 20.49 4.08 36.42
N GLY A 108 20.59 4.94 35.40
CA GLY A 108 21.62 5.92 35.19
C GLY A 108 22.86 5.44 34.40
N GLU A 109 22.96 4.14 34.11
CA GLU A 109 24.01 3.58 33.25
C GLU A 109 23.61 3.69 31.78
N HIS A 110 24.51 4.22 30.93
CA HIS A 110 24.31 4.22 29.45
C HIS A 110 24.45 2.80 28.93
N LEU A 111 23.45 2.32 28.18
CA LEU A 111 23.42 0.96 27.67
C LEU A 111 23.76 0.88 26.17
N ALA A 112 23.18 1.79 25.37
CA ALA A 112 23.31 1.73 23.92
C ALA A 112 22.99 3.08 23.29
N HIS A 113 23.58 3.30 22.11
CA HIS A 113 23.20 4.32 21.13
C HIS A 113 22.61 3.66 19.90
N HIS A 114 21.60 4.27 19.26
CA HIS A 114 20.93 3.74 18.07
C HIS A 114 20.41 4.89 17.19
N GLU A 115 20.44 4.71 15.84
CA GLU A 115 20.12 5.78 14.88
C GLU A 115 19.33 5.33 13.64
N ASN A 116 18.58 4.23 13.73
CA ASN A 116 17.80 3.68 12.62
C ASN A 116 16.39 3.25 13.07
N MET A 117 15.35 3.94 12.58
CA MET A 117 13.98 3.65 13.01
C MET A 117 13.44 2.27 12.57
N PHE A 118 14.07 1.66 11.56
CA PHE A 118 13.61 0.41 10.94
C PHE A 118 14.22 -0.85 11.58
N VAL A 119 15.28 -0.66 12.37
CA VAL A 119 16.00 -1.77 13.03
C VAL A 119 15.59 -1.84 14.48
N PRO A 120 15.08 -2.98 14.98
CA PRO A 120 14.87 -3.15 16.42
C PRO A 120 16.16 -3.04 17.21
N LEU A 121 16.10 -2.36 18.36
CA LEU A 121 17.21 -2.30 19.30
C LEU A 121 17.01 -3.37 20.38
N VAL A 122 17.92 -4.35 20.43
CA VAL A 122 17.95 -5.43 21.44
C VAL A 122 19.19 -5.30 22.29
N ILE A 123 19.02 -5.15 23.61
CA ILE A 123 20.11 -4.94 24.58
C ILE A 123 20.08 -6.05 25.61
N ASP A 124 21.19 -6.77 25.77
CA ASP A 124 21.37 -7.69 26.90
C ASP A 124 21.49 -6.89 28.23
N VAL A 125 20.50 -7.05 29.08
CA VAL A 125 20.42 -6.42 30.40
C VAL A 125 20.52 -7.44 31.54
N SER A 126 21.02 -8.66 31.26
CA SER A 126 21.24 -9.70 32.25
C SER A 126 22.16 -9.21 33.36
N GLY A 127 21.71 -9.35 34.61
CA GLY A 127 22.47 -8.91 35.81
C GLY A 127 22.52 -7.40 36.05
N LYS A 128 21.89 -6.56 35.16
CA LYS A 128 21.77 -5.11 35.32
C LYS A 128 20.42 -4.68 35.91
N LEU A 129 19.42 -5.55 35.84
CA LEU A 129 18.09 -5.31 36.38
C LEU A 129 18.08 -5.42 37.90
N GLN A 130 17.27 -4.57 38.52
CA GLN A 130 16.95 -4.56 39.93
C GLN A 130 15.45 -4.82 40.13
N ARG A 131 15.00 -5.00 41.38
CA ARG A 131 13.57 -5.12 41.65
C ARG A 131 12.78 -3.88 41.20
N GLU A 132 13.32 -2.69 41.46
CA GLU A 132 12.78 -1.40 40.98
C GLU A 132 13.81 -0.78 40.05
N ASN A 133 13.35 -0.33 38.87
CA ASN A 133 14.19 0.18 37.80
C ASN A 133 13.66 1.52 37.27
N ILE A 134 14.58 2.30 36.73
CA ILE A 134 14.26 3.49 35.92
C ILE A 134 14.92 3.34 34.55
N LEU A 135 14.09 3.29 33.53
CA LEU A 135 14.52 3.33 32.13
C LEU A 135 14.38 4.78 31.62
N VAL A 136 15.44 5.30 31.02
CA VAL A 136 15.47 6.63 30.41
C VAL A 136 15.92 6.49 28.96
N VAL A 137 15.20 7.14 28.05
CA VAL A 137 15.54 7.16 26.62
C VAL A 137 15.58 8.62 26.16
N ARG A 138 16.73 9.09 25.75
CA ARG A 138 16.88 10.33 24.99
C ARG A 138 16.64 10.00 23.53
N VAL A 139 15.80 10.76 22.86
CA VAL A 139 15.55 10.59 21.42
C VAL A 139 15.44 11.95 20.74
N ASP A 140 15.97 12.08 19.54
CA ASP A 140 15.73 13.22 18.66
C ASP A 140 15.35 12.78 17.23
N SER A 141 14.89 13.73 16.42
CA SER A 141 14.39 13.51 15.08
C SER A 141 15.45 13.08 14.04
N GLY A 142 16.72 13.14 14.39
CA GLY A 142 17.85 13.03 13.46
C GLY A 142 18.18 14.34 12.74
N VAL A 143 17.26 15.32 12.68
CA VAL A 143 17.49 16.63 12.00
C VAL A 143 18.70 17.38 12.56
N PRO A 144 18.91 17.50 13.89
CA PRO A 144 20.09 18.19 14.43
C PRO A 144 21.42 17.59 13.96
N ARG A 145 21.46 16.27 13.75
CA ARG A 145 22.66 15.55 13.32
C ARG A 145 22.97 15.72 11.84
N ILE A 146 21.94 15.83 11.00
CA ILE A 146 22.09 15.86 9.54
C ILE A 146 22.24 17.28 8.96
N LYS A 147 21.95 18.34 9.72
CA LYS A 147 21.91 19.73 9.23
C LYS A 147 23.19 20.20 8.52
N ASP A 148 24.36 19.70 8.96
CA ASP A 148 25.68 20.05 8.41
C ASP A 148 26.24 18.95 7.49
N LYS A 149 25.47 17.88 7.20
CA LYS A 149 25.91 16.81 6.31
C LYS A 149 25.89 17.27 4.85
N PRO A 150 26.87 16.80 4.04
CA PRO A 150 26.85 17.07 2.62
C PRO A 150 25.69 16.32 1.94
N PHE A 151 25.17 16.90 0.86
CA PHE A 151 24.22 16.22 -0.01
C PHE A 151 24.62 16.37 -1.48
N VAL A 152 24.27 15.40 -2.29
CA VAL A 152 24.44 15.48 -3.73
C VAL A 152 23.17 16.11 -4.32
N PRO A 153 23.30 17.21 -5.12
CA PRO A 153 22.14 17.79 -5.78
C PRO A 153 21.38 16.75 -6.62
N TYR A 154 20.06 16.82 -6.56
CA TYR A 154 19.17 15.90 -7.24
C TYR A 154 18.19 16.70 -8.13
N PRO A 155 18.63 17.18 -9.32
CA PRO A 155 17.88 18.14 -10.13
C PRO A 155 16.53 17.63 -10.65
N ALA A 156 16.37 16.32 -10.80
CA ALA A 156 15.11 15.71 -11.22
C ALA A 156 14.08 15.58 -10.08
N GLY A 157 14.49 15.83 -8.84
CA GLY A 157 13.61 15.76 -7.69
C GLY A 157 12.89 17.08 -7.38
N SER A 158 12.02 17.08 -6.36
CA SER A 158 11.35 18.28 -5.90
C SER A 158 12.32 19.24 -5.19
N PRO A 159 12.33 20.55 -5.53
CA PRO A 159 13.18 21.54 -4.88
C PRO A 159 12.79 21.80 -3.41
N GLU A 160 11.60 21.39 -2.97
CA GLU A 160 11.10 21.60 -1.61
C GLU A 160 11.62 20.56 -0.62
N GLN A 161 12.23 19.48 -1.12
CA GLN A 161 12.77 18.43 -0.28
C GLN A 161 14.16 18.78 0.26
N ASP A 162 14.38 18.54 1.57
CA ASP A 162 15.72 18.59 2.16
C ASP A 162 16.48 17.28 1.86
N TYR A 163 17.34 17.30 0.86
CA TYR A 163 18.12 16.12 0.45
C TYR A 163 19.14 15.62 1.47
N ARG A 164 19.38 16.34 2.57
CA ARG A 164 20.17 15.82 3.71
C ARG A 164 19.45 14.71 4.46
N ARG A 165 18.13 14.56 4.26
CA ARG A 165 17.30 13.46 4.80
C ARG A 165 17.90 12.07 4.55
N VAL A 166 18.66 11.87 3.49
CA VAL A 166 19.31 10.61 3.14
C VAL A 166 20.29 10.09 4.20
N TRP A 167 20.79 10.97 5.08
CA TRP A 167 21.68 10.61 6.19
C TRP A 167 20.92 10.08 7.42
N ALA A 168 19.61 10.24 7.49
CA ALA A 168 18.75 9.70 8.54
C ALA A 168 18.03 8.45 8.02
N ARG A 169 18.28 7.29 8.64
CA ARG A 169 17.55 6.06 8.29
C ARG A 169 16.20 6.06 8.98
N LYS A 170 15.24 6.77 8.39
CA LYS A 170 13.86 6.94 8.82
C LYS A 170 12.93 7.17 7.64
N ALA A 171 11.63 7.21 7.89
CA ALA A 171 10.61 7.51 6.89
C ALA A 171 10.89 8.83 6.18
N GLN A 172 11.15 8.77 4.88
CA GLN A 172 11.63 9.93 4.11
C GLN A 172 10.52 10.94 3.84
N PHE A 173 9.25 10.50 3.73
CA PHE A 173 8.11 11.38 3.47
C PHE A 173 7.86 12.41 4.58
N THR A 174 8.33 12.15 5.81
CA THR A 174 8.17 13.06 6.96
C THR A 174 8.93 14.38 6.80
N PHE A 175 9.93 14.43 5.91
CA PHE A 175 10.68 15.64 5.54
C PHE A 175 9.98 16.53 4.49
N ALA A 176 8.75 16.34 4.21
CA ALA A 176 7.88 16.79 3.12
C ALA A 176 7.96 15.89 1.88
N TRP A 177 6.84 15.76 1.22
CA TRP A 177 6.71 15.14 -0.10
C TRP A 177 5.69 15.91 -0.93
N ASP A 178 5.55 15.60 -2.23
CA ASP A 178 4.54 16.26 -3.07
C ASP A 178 3.09 16.07 -2.60
N TRP A 179 2.86 15.07 -1.76
CA TRP A 179 1.56 14.68 -1.18
C TRP A 179 1.54 14.68 0.35
N ALA A 180 2.62 15.04 1.04
CA ALA A 180 2.71 14.99 2.51
C ALA A 180 3.32 16.27 3.08
N PRO A 181 2.87 16.74 4.27
CA PRO A 181 3.45 17.89 4.94
C PRO A 181 4.81 17.57 5.53
N ARG A 182 5.63 18.60 5.83
CA ARG A 182 6.80 18.43 6.68
C ARG A 182 6.37 18.28 8.14
N LEU A 183 6.46 17.06 8.66
CA LEU A 183 6.30 16.70 10.07
C LEU A 183 7.30 15.60 10.37
N VAL A 184 8.51 15.98 10.79
CA VAL A 184 9.57 15.01 11.08
C VAL A 184 9.29 14.37 12.42
N ASN A 185 8.77 13.14 12.38
CA ASN A 185 8.39 12.38 13.57
C ASN A 185 9.57 12.16 14.50
N VAL A 186 9.30 12.00 15.80
CA VAL A 186 10.27 11.65 16.82
C VAL A 186 9.58 10.92 17.96
N GLY A 187 10.13 9.78 18.40
CA GLY A 187 9.56 9.05 19.53
C GLY A 187 9.83 7.54 19.52
N ILE A 188 9.25 6.87 20.49
CA ILE A 188 9.28 5.40 20.61
C ILE A 188 8.02 4.87 19.91
N TRP A 189 8.11 4.68 18.58
CA TRP A 189 6.94 4.48 17.74
C TRP A 189 6.43 3.04 17.69
N ARG A 190 7.19 2.08 18.20
CA ARG A 190 6.79 0.67 18.36
C ARG A 190 6.97 0.21 19.79
N SER A 191 6.50 -1.01 20.09
CA SER A 191 6.46 -1.59 21.44
C SER A 191 7.84 -1.70 22.10
N VAL A 192 7.86 -1.55 23.45
CA VAL A 192 9.02 -1.78 24.30
C VAL A 192 8.72 -2.91 25.27
N SER A 193 9.63 -3.86 25.39
CA SER A 193 9.47 -4.98 26.33
C SER A 193 10.78 -5.52 26.85
N LEU A 194 10.71 -6.17 28.01
CA LEU A 194 11.73 -7.07 28.51
C LEU A 194 11.32 -8.51 28.21
N ARG A 195 12.26 -9.29 27.67
CA ARG A 195 12.12 -10.72 27.42
C ARG A 195 13.08 -11.47 28.32
N PHE A 196 12.58 -12.49 29.01
CA PHE A 196 13.37 -13.29 29.96
C PHE A 196 13.36 -14.75 29.52
N PHE A 197 14.55 -15.36 29.46
CA PHE A 197 14.74 -16.71 28.94
C PHE A 197 15.33 -17.63 30.00
N GLU A 198 14.76 -18.82 30.13
CA GLU A 198 15.24 -19.89 30.99
C GLU A 198 16.38 -20.68 30.33
N GLY A 199 17.44 -19.98 29.92
CA GLY A 199 18.65 -20.54 29.33
C GLY A 199 18.65 -20.73 27.84
N PHE A 200 17.48 -20.71 27.16
CA PHE A 200 17.38 -20.95 25.70
C PHE A 200 16.37 -20.05 25.03
N ALA A 201 16.63 -19.72 23.75
CA ALA A 201 15.72 -18.97 22.89
C ALA A 201 15.72 -19.52 21.46
N LEU A 202 14.59 -19.43 20.77
CA LEU A 202 14.50 -19.60 19.32
C LEU A 202 14.96 -18.31 18.62
N ARG A 203 15.77 -18.44 17.56
CA ARG A 203 16.27 -17.31 16.79
C ARG A 203 16.03 -17.52 15.30
N ASP A 204 15.69 -16.45 14.62
CA ASP A 204 15.66 -16.35 13.16
C ASP A 204 14.83 -17.44 12.45
N VAL A 205 13.71 -17.88 13.04
CA VAL A 205 12.87 -18.93 12.45
C VAL A 205 12.36 -18.50 11.08
N PHE A 206 12.63 -19.33 10.09
CA PHE A 206 12.20 -19.14 8.71
C PHE A 206 11.36 -20.32 8.22
N VAL A 207 10.17 -20.04 7.74
CA VAL A 207 9.21 -21.04 7.20
C VAL A 207 9.22 -20.95 5.68
N ARG A 208 9.47 -22.07 4.99
CA ARG A 208 9.50 -22.17 3.54
C ARG A 208 8.63 -23.32 3.07
N GLY A 209 7.96 -23.12 1.92
CA GLY A 209 7.19 -24.15 1.25
C GLY A 209 7.84 -24.58 -0.07
N SER A 210 7.67 -25.84 -0.43
CA SER A 210 7.93 -26.35 -1.78
C SER A 210 6.77 -27.25 -2.19
N ILE A 211 6.23 -27.03 -3.38
CA ILE A 211 5.03 -27.69 -3.90
C ILE A 211 5.44 -28.67 -4.99
N SER A 212 4.91 -29.92 -4.95
CA SER A 212 5.14 -30.88 -6.03
C SER A 212 4.54 -30.40 -7.35
N CYS A 213 5.15 -30.77 -8.48
CA CYS A 213 4.70 -30.35 -9.81
C CYS A 213 3.23 -30.69 -10.11
N ASP A 214 2.72 -31.79 -9.52
CA ASP A 214 1.32 -32.20 -9.63
C ASP A 214 0.39 -31.59 -8.57
N ARG A 215 0.93 -30.74 -7.67
CA ARG A 215 0.25 -30.06 -6.55
C ARG A 215 -0.46 -31.02 -5.58
N LYS A 216 -0.09 -32.31 -5.55
CA LYS A 216 -0.69 -33.31 -4.64
C LYS A 216 -0.01 -33.42 -3.29
N SER A 217 1.22 -32.94 -3.21
CA SER A 217 2.00 -32.91 -1.98
C SER A 217 2.79 -31.61 -1.88
N ALA A 218 3.20 -31.27 -0.69
CA ALA A 218 4.08 -30.15 -0.43
C ALA A 218 4.95 -30.44 0.80
N THR A 219 6.06 -29.75 0.86
CA THR A 219 6.99 -29.79 1.97
C THR A 219 7.04 -28.43 2.64
N VAL A 220 6.86 -28.38 3.97
CA VAL A 220 7.05 -27.18 4.78
C VAL A 220 8.31 -27.32 5.60
N THR A 221 9.29 -26.46 5.35
CA THR A 221 10.60 -26.49 6.03
C THR A 221 10.69 -25.32 7.01
N LEU A 222 10.97 -25.62 8.28
CA LEU A 222 11.29 -24.66 9.33
C LEU A 222 12.79 -24.71 9.59
N SER A 223 13.47 -23.60 9.47
CA SER A 223 14.90 -23.46 9.78
C SER A 223 15.11 -22.28 10.73
N GLY A 224 16.21 -22.30 11.50
CA GLY A 224 16.53 -21.27 12.45
C GLY A 224 17.66 -21.70 13.36
N ALA A 225 17.79 -21.07 14.52
CA ALA A 225 18.74 -21.46 15.53
C ALA A 225 18.11 -21.52 16.93
N VAL A 226 18.67 -22.35 17.78
CA VAL A 226 18.48 -22.30 19.22
C VAL A 226 19.71 -21.65 19.83
N GLU A 227 19.52 -20.55 20.55
CA GLU A 227 20.56 -19.90 21.33
C GLU A 227 20.56 -20.46 22.76
N ASN A 228 21.76 -20.93 23.19
CA ASN A 228 22.03 -21.37 24.53
C ASN A 228 22.87 -20.30 25.25
N PHE A 229 22.31 -19.63 26.24
CA PHE A 229 22.97 -18.57 27.01
C PHE A 229 23.97 -19.07 28.06
N SER A 230 24.14 -20.39 28.21
CA SER A 230 25.14 -20.95 29.12
C SER A 230 26.55 -20.59 28.66
N LYS A 231 27.41 -20.22 29.64
CA LYS A 231 28.85 -20.06 29.40
C LYS A 231 29.63 -21.34 29.64
N ASN A 232 28.97 -22.44 30.07
CA ASN A 232 29.58 -23.70 30.36
C ASN A 232 29.60 -24.64 29.13
N PHE A 233 30.70 -24.73 28.45
CA PHE A 233 30.89 -25.55 27.22
C PHE A 233 30.85 -27.06 27.51
N ALA A 234 30.92 -27.51 28.79
CA ALA A 234 30.77 -28.91 29.14
C ALA A 234 29.28 -29.34 29.29
N CYS A 235 28.34 -28.41 29.15
CA CYS A 235 26.91 -28.65 29.26
C CYS A 235 26.29 -28.71 27.86
N GLU A 236 25.88 -29.91 27.44
CA GLU A 236 25.19 -30.16 26.17
C GLU A 236 23.77 -30.67 26.43
N PRO A 237 22.83 -29.80 26.85
CA PRO A 237 21.48 -30.24 27.16
C PRO A 237 20.79 -30.76 25.91
N ARG A 238 20.04 -31.85 26.08
CA ARG A 238 19.15 -32.34 25.03
C ARG A 238 17.85 -31.58 25.10
N LEU A 239 17.49 -30.98 23.97
CA LEU A 239 16.26 -30.28 23.78
C LEU A 239 15.41 -31.02 22.76
N ARG A 240 14.13 -30.72 22.71
CA ARG A 240 13.23 -31.20 21.69
C ARG A 240 12.57 -30.02 20.98
N LEU A 241 12.70 -30.03 19.66
CA LEU A 241 11.93 -29.16 18.78
C LEU A 241 10.66 -29.90 18.34
N ARG A 242 9.50 -29.28 18.49
CA ARG A 242 8.21 -29.80 18.03
C ARG A 242 7.60 -28.83 17.05
N ALA A 243 7.57 -29.21 15.78
CA ALA A 243 6.88 -28.47 14.72
C ALA A 243 5.47 -29.02 14.51
N LEU A 244 4.49 -28.13 14.46
CA LEU A 244 3.06 -28.43 14.30
C LEU A 244 2.49 -27.53 13.22
N LEU A 245 1.73 -28.10 12.30
CA LEU A 245 0.97 -27.39 11.27
C LEU A 245 -0.52 -27.65 11.49
N PHE A 246 -1.29 -26.58 11.63
CA PHE A 246 -2.75 -26.66 11.81
C PHE A 246 -3.47 -25.95 10.68
N GLU A 247 -4.69 -26.42 10.36
CA GLU A 247 -5.68 -25.58 9.68
C GLU A 247 -5.99 -24.37 10.57
N GLU A 248 -5.95 -23.17 10.01
CA GLU A 248 -6.08 -21.94 10.82
C GLU A 248 -7.46 -21.88 11.54
N GLU A 249 -8.54 -22.11 10.80
CA GLU A 249 -9.91 -21.97 11.31
C GLU A 249 -10.30 -23.03 12.34
N GLY A 250 -9.76 -24.23 12.23
CA GLY A 250 -10.32 -25.41 12.88
C GLY A 250 -9.53 -25.98 14.04
N LYS A 251 -8.40 -25.48 14.41
CA LYS A 251 -7.48 -26.13 15.39
C LYS A 251 -7.13 -27.60 15.00
N LYS A 252 -7.47 -28.00 13.76
CA LYS A 252 -7.20 -29.34 13.25
C LYS A 252 -5.73 -29.45 12.90
N LEU A 253 -5.05 -30.39 13.58
CA LEU A 253 -3.66 -30.72 13.27
C LEU A 253 -3.60 -31.39 11.88
N VAL A 254 -2.79 -30.81 10.97
CA VAL A 254 -2.51 -31.35 9.65
C VAL A 254 -1.36 -32.34 9.71
N THR A 255 -0.23 -31.89 10.28
CA THR A 255 0.97 -32.73 10.44
C THR A 255 1.84 -32.19 11.58
N SER A 256 2.73 -33.06 12.10
CA SER A 256 3.66 -32.69 13.15
C SER A 256 4.97 -33.47 13.04
N LYS A 257 6.05 -32.89 13.58
CA LYS A 257 7.35 -33.55 13.70
C LYS A 257 8.05 -33.14 14.98
N ASP A 258 8.60 -34.13 15.68
CA ASP A 258 9.49 -33.93 16.81
C ASP A 258 10.94 -34.25 16.38
N GLU A 259 11.89 -33.42 16.82
CA GLU A 259 13.31 -33.63 16.62
C GLU A 259 14.11 -33.31 17.86
N SER A 260 15.07 -34.16 18.23
CA SER A 260 15.96 -33.92 19.34
C SER A 260 17.17 -33.13 18.90
N LEU A 261 17.50 -32.08 19.64
CA LEU A 261 18.62 -31.18 19.38
C LEU A 261 19.57 -31.16 20.59
N ARG A 262 20.88 -31.26 20.35
CA ARG A 262 21.89 -30.91 21.36
C ARG A 262 22.27 -29.45 21.18
N ALA A 263 22.01 -28.64 22.19
CA ALA A 263 22.22 -27.19 22.12
C ALA A 263 23.58 -26.84 22.76
N TYR A 264 24.56 -26.53 21.93
CA TYR A 264 25.86 -25.99 22.35
C TYR A 264 25.73 -24.54 22.82
N PRO A 265 26.61 -24.04 23.70
CA PRO A 265 26.66 -22.63 24.05
C PRO A 265 26.77 -21.73 22.81
N GLY A 266 25.96 -20.66 22.76
CA GLY A 266 25.76 -19.84 21.56
C GLY A 266 24.68 -20.41 20.63
N LEU A 267 24.84 -20.25 19.33
CA LEU A 267 23.83 -20.61 18.33
C LEU A 267 24.01 -22.05 17.82
N THR A 268 22.96 -22.83 17.87
CA THR A 268 22.88 -24.17 17.25
C THR A 268 21.78 -24.17 16.20
N ASN A 269 22.13 -24.31 14.93
CA ASN A 269 21.17 -24.30 13.82
C ASN A 269 20.34 -25.58 13.78
N PHE A 270 19.09 -25.46 13.32
CA PHE A 270 18.19 -26.57 13.08
C PHE A 270 17.48 -26.43 11.73
N THR A 271 16.99 -27.57 11.23
CA THR A 271 16.08 -27.64 10.06
C THR A 271 15.11 -28.81 10.24
N LEU A 272 13.82 -28.50 10.29
CA LEU A 272 12.75 -29.51 10.33
C LEU A 272 11.92 -29.43 9.06
N THR A 273 11.45 -30.57 8.59
CA THR A 273 10.63 -30.70 7.38
C THR A 273 9.34 -31.43 7.69
N LEU A 274 8.21 -30.84 7.34
CA LEU A 274 6.87 -31.40 7.45
C LEU A 274 6.33 -31.71 6.06
N GLU A 275 5.72 -32.90 5.89
CA GLU A 275 5.02 -33.29 4.66
C GLU A 275 3.52 -32.96 4.78
N VAL A 276 2.95 -32.44 3.70
CA VAL A 276 1.53 -32.07 3.61
C VAL A 276 0.93 -32.68 2.36
N ALA A 277 -0.11 -33.53 2.52
CA ALA A 277 -0.79 -34.15 1.37
C ALA A 277 -2.28 -34.42 1.70
N PRO A 278 -3.23 -33.89 0.93
CA PRO A 278 -3.05 -32.85 -0.08
C PRO A 278 -2.85 -31.46 0.56
N PRO A 279 -2.06 -30.57 -0.04
CA PRO A 279 -1.89 -29.22 0.47
C PRO A 279 -3.07 -28.31 0.05
N ARG A 280 -3.44 -27.36 0.91
CA ARG A 280 -4.25 -26.20 0.53
C ARG A 280 -3.29 -25.05 0.25
N LEU A 281 -3.36 -24.47 -0.94
CA LEU A 281 -2.45 -23.41 -1.38
C LEU A 281 -3.06 -22.04 -1.08
N TRP A 282 -2.21 -21.06 -0.81
CA TRP A 282 -2.60 -19.66 -0.76
C TRP A 282 -2.70 -19.11 -2.18
N TRP A 283 -3.76 -18.36 -2.46
CA TRP A 283 -4.01 -17.70 -3.72
C TRP A 283 -4.32 -16.22 -3.56
N PRO A 284 -3.90 -15.37 -4.51
CA PRO A 284 -4.32 -13.98 -4.51
C PRO A 284 -5.81 -13.82 -4.82
N ASN A 285 -6.37 -12.69 -4.38
CA ASN A 285 -7.78 -12.34 -4.60
C ASN A 285 -8.18 -12.49 -6.08
N GLY A 286 -9.25 -13.20 -6.34
CA GLY A 286 -9.75 -13.53 -7.68
C GLY A 286 -9.17 -14.79 -8.32
N PHE A 287 -8.16 -15.44 -7.72
CA PHE A 287 -7.52 -16.66 -8.25
C PHE A 287 -7.79 -17.92 -7.43
N GLY A 288 -8.34 -17.79 -6.24
CA GLY A 288 -8.67 -18.88 -5.35
C GLY A 288 -8.76 -18.42 -3.90
N GLU A 289 -8.77 -19.38 -2.99
CA GLU A 289 -8.87 -19.11 -1.56
C GLU A 289 -7.49 -18.65 -1.00
N PRO A 290 -7.42 -17.55 -0.25
CA PRO A 290 -6.20 -17.12 0.42
C PRO A 290 -5.94 -17.93 1.70
N HIS A 291 -5.77 -19.25 1.55
CA HIS A 291 -5.66 -20.18 2.66
C HIS A 291 -4.39 -19.98 3.48
N LEU A 292 -4.55 -19.87 4.80
CA LEU A 292 -3.45 -19.80 5.75
C LEU A 292 -3.45 -21.02 6.66
N TYR A 293 -2.26 -21.52 6.96
CA TYR A 293 -1.99 -22.46 8.04
C TYR A 293 -1.51 -21.73 9.28
N ARG A 294 -1.72 -22.30 10.43
CA ARG A 294 -1.04 -21.88 11.66
C ARG A 294 0.17 -22.78 11.87
N VAL A 295 1.35 -22.21 11.74
CA VAL A 295 2.64 -22.87 12.01
C VAL A 295 3.03 -22.59 13.45
N LEU A 296 3.31 -23.64 14.21
CA LEU A 296 3.77 -23.55 15.60
C LEU A 296 5.03 -24.39 15.78
N LEU A 297 6.11 -23.75 16.25
CA LEU A 297 7.35 -24.42 16.64
C LEU A 297 7.55 -24.21 18.14
N LEU A 298 7.68 -25.31 18.88
CA LEU A 298 7.92 -25.32 20.32
C LEU A 298 9.36 -25.78 20.58
N LEU A 299 10.06 -25.05 21.45
CA LEU A 299 11.31 -25.48 22.05
C LEU A 299 10.99 -26.06 23.44
N LEU A 300 11.30 -27.34 23.65
CA LEU A 300 10.97 -28.08 24.86
C LEU A 300 12.24 -28.62 25.52
N ASP A 301 12.24 -28.69 26.85
CA ASP A 301 13.26 -29.42 27.61
C ASP A 301 13.05 -30.96 27.58
N GLU A 302 13.88 -31.73 28.29
CA GLU A 302 13.80 -33.19 28.36
C GLU A 302 12.50 -33.67 29.01
N GLU A 303 11.94 -32.92 29.93
CA GLU A 303 10.69 -33.18 30.66
C GLU A 303 9.45 -32.79 29.83
N GLY A 304 9.64 -32.09 28.70
CA GLY A 304 8.58 -31.62 27.80
C GLY A 304 7.97 -30.29 28.22
N ARG A 305 8.61 -29.52 29.09
CA ARG A 305 8.22 -28.17 29.45
C ARG A 305 8.63 -27.25 28.33
N GLU A 306 7.75 -26.31 28.00
CA GLU A 306 7.99 -25.28 27.00
C GLU A 306 8.99 -24.21 27.49
N LEU A 307 10.07 -24.02 26.74
CA LEU A 307 11.10 -23.01 27.00
C LEU A 307 10.87 -21.76 26.14
N ASP A 308 10.52 -21.97 24.87
CA ASP A 308 10.22 -20.88 23.93
C ASP A 308 9.32 -21.38 22.80
N ARG A 309 8.69 -20.44 22.05
CA ARG A 309 7.82 -20.74 20.90
C ARG A 309 7.96 -19.73 19.79
N PHE A 310 7.70 -20.21 18.58
CA PHE A 310 7.42 -19.40 17.40
C PHE A 310 6.05 -19.79 16.86
N GLU A 311 5.22 -18.80 16.56
CA GLU A 311 3.89 -19.01 15.98
C GLU A 311 3.62 -18.00 14.87
N LYS A 312 3.06 -18.48 13.74
CA LYS A 312 2.75 -17.63 12.57
C LYS A 312 1.57 -18.17 11.77
N ALA A 313 0.66 -17.30 11.37
CA ALA A 313 -0.26 -17.56 10.28
C ALA A 313 0.53 -17.47 8.96
N TRP A 314 0.54 -18.53 8.16
CA TRP A 314 1.42 -18.65 7.00
C TRP A 314 0.73 -19.41 5.86
N GLY A 315 0.80 -18.85 4.64
CA GLY A 315 0.24 -19.43 3.43
C GLY A 315 1.27 -20.18 2.60
N LEU A 316 0.94 -21.42 2.25
CA LEU A 316 1.76 -22.24 1.36
C LEU A 316 1.62 -21.79 -0.08
N ARG A 317 2.68 -21.23 -0.64
CA ARG A 317 2.74 -20.75 -2.03
C ARG A 317 4.16 -20.73 -2.57
N GLU A 318 4.28 -20.73 -3.90
CA GLU A 318 5.51 -20.42 -4.63
C GLU A 318 5.29 -19.17 -5.48
N VAL A 319 6.28 -18.29 -5.56
CA VAL A 319 6.22 -17.08 -6.39
C VAL A 319 7.47 -17.00 -7.28
N ALA A 320 7.29 -16.49 -8.50
CA ALA A 320 8.40 -16.21 -9.40
C ALA A 320 8.06 -15.01 -10.30
N LEU A 321 9.10 -14.32 -10.75
CA LEU A 321 9.02 -13.30 -11.79
C LEU A 321 9.54 -13.92 -13.09
N ARG A 322 8.69 -13.98 -14.12
CA ARG A 322 9.07 -14.46 -15.45
C ARG A 322 9.41 -13.30 -16.36
N GLN A 323 10.60 -13.36 -16.93
CA GLN A 323 11.11 -12.44 -17.93
C GLN A 323 11.53 -13.28 -19.14
N GLU A 324 10.74 -13.24 -20.18
CA GLU A 324 10.92 -14.05 -21.39
C GLU A 324 10.73 -13.17 -22.62
N PRO A 325 11.53 -13.34 -23.68
CA PRO A 325 11.35 -12.63 -24.94
C PRO A 325 9.92 -12.80 -25.48
N LEU A 326 9.31 -11.70 -25.92
CA LEU A 326 7.95 -11.70 -26.45
C LEU A 326 7.96 -11.92 -27.97
N SER A 327 7.22 -12.93 -28.43
CA SER A 327 7.12 -13.27 -29.86
C SER A 327 6.20 -12.31 -30.63
N SER A 328 5.30 -11.61 -29.97
CA SER A 328 4.26 -10.76 -30.57
C SER A 328 4.45 -9.27 -30.29
N ASP A 329 5.50 -8.90 -29.55
CA ASP A 329 5.83 -7.51 -29.20
C ASP A 329 7.35 -7.40 -29.04
N GLU A 330 7.89 -6.19 -28.99
CA GLU A 330 9.31 -5.99 -28.71
C GLU A 330 9.57 -6.13 -27.20
N GLY A 331 10.73 -6.69 -26.84
CA GLY A 331 11.25 -6.77 -25.48
C GLY A 331 10.90 -8.07 -24.74
N GLU A 332 10.86 -7.96 -23.42
CA GLU A 332 10.68 -9.08 -22.49
C GLU A 332 9.43 -8.92 -21.64
N SER A 333 8.82 -10.05 -21.28
CA SER A 333 7.69 -10.04 -20.33
C SER A 333 8.14 -9.65 -18.92
N PHE A 334 7.21 -9.12 -18.13
CA PHE A 334 7.38 -8.89 -16.69
C PHE A 334 6.16 -9.47 -15.96
N ILE A 335 6.13 -10.79 -15.77
CA ILE A 335 4.95 -11.51 -15.28
C ILE A 335 5.22 -12.15 -13.93
N LEU A 336 4.54 -11.69 -12.90
CA LEU A 336 4.53 -12.37 -11.62
C LEU A 336 3.68 -13.65 -11.71
N THR A 337 4.20 -14.75 -11.18
CA THR A 337 3.45 -16.00 -11.08
C THR A 337 3.28 -16.41 -9.62
N VAL A 338 2.11 -16.95 -9.28
CA VAL A 338 1.83 -17.57 -7.99
C VAL A 338 1.41 -19.01 -8.24
N ASN A 339 2.09 -19.97 -7.59
CA ASN A 339 1.89 -21.41 -7.79
C ASN A 339 1.95 -21.84 -9.26
N GLY A 340 2.80 -21.15 -10.05
CA GLY A 340 2.97 -21.38 -11.48
C GLY A 340 1.94 -20.70 -12.39
N GLU A 341 0.87 -20.11 -11.85
CA GLU A 341 -0.14 -19.37 -12.64
C GLU A 341 0.28 -17.91 -12.85
N PRO A 342 0.19 -17.36 -14.06
CA PRO A 342 0.48 -15.95 -14.33
C PRO A 342 -0.61 -15.06 -13.73
N ILE A 343 -0.22 -13.98 -13.07
CA ILE A 343 -1.14 -13.03 -12.43
C ILE A 343 -1.09 -11.70 -13.17
N PHE A 344 -2.25 -11.18 -13.57
CA PHE A 344 -2.35 -9.77 -13.89
C PHE A 344 -2.53 -9.01 -12.58
N CYS A 345 -1.51 -8.22 -12.20
CA CYS A 345 -1.49 -7.48 -10.95
C CYS A 345 -2.41 -6.25 -11.04
N LYS A 346 -3.39 -6.18 -10.14
CA LYS A 346 -4.41 -5.13 -10.06
C LYS A 346 -4.33 -4.46 -8.70
N GLY A 347 -4.08 -3.16 -8.65
CA GLY A 347 -4.00 -2.48 -7.38
C GLY A 347 -3.42 -1.08 -7.44
N ALA A 348 -2.72 -0.70 -6.38
CA ALA A 348 -2.18 0.63 -6.24
C ALA A 348 -0.93 0.66 -5.33
N ASP A 349 -0.25 1.81 -5.36
CA ASP A 349 0.82 2.11 -4.42
C ASP A 349 0.24 2.43 -3.05
N TRP A 350 0.89 1.89 -2.03
CA TRP A 350 0.58 2.11 -0.62
C TRP A 350 1.61 3.05 -0.01
N VAL A 351 1.15 4.18 0.52
CA VAL A 351 1.94 5.08 1.36
C VAL A 351 1.49 4.96 2.81
N PRO A 352 2.26 5.43 3.81
CA PRO A 352 1.81 5.41 5.21
C PRO A 352 0.43 6.05 5.37
N ALA A 353 -0.48 5.39 6.08
CA ALA A 353 -1.87 5.80 6.17
C ALA A 353 -2.12 7.00 7.12
N ASP A 354 -1.06 7.54 7.74
CA ASP A 354 -1.09 8.73 8.59
C ASP A 354 0.30 9.38 8.62
N SER A 355 0.36 10.72 8.63
CA SER A 355 1.61 11.46 8.84
C SER A 355 2.14 11.31 10.26
N LEU A 356 1.26 11.10 11.24
CA LEU A 356 1.60 10.76 12.62
C LEU A 356 1.52 9.23 12.76
N ILE A 357 2.57 8.53 12.33
CA ILE A 357 2.61 7.08 12.08
C ILE A 357 1.95 6.22 13.19
N PRO A 358 2.23 6.42 14.51
CA PRO A 358 1.63 5.59 15.54
C PRO A 358 0.12 5.81 15.76
N ARG A 359 -0.51 6.77 15.06
CA ARG A 359 -1.97 7.01 15.11
C ARG A 359 -2.74 6.00 14.24
N VAL A 360 -2.08 5.29 13.36
CA VAL A 360 -2.73 4.27 12.51
C VAL A 360 -3.20 3.10 13.37
N THR A 361 -4.50 2.85 13.38
CA THR A 361 -5.09 1.73 14.12
C THR A 361 -5.23 0.48 13.25
N ARG A 362 -5.39 -0.68 13.88
CA ARG A 362 -5.68 -1.94 13.17
C ARG A 362 -6.97 -1.87 12.37
N GLU A 363 -7.98 -1.17 12.89
CA GLU A 363 -9.27 -0.96 12.23
C GLU A 363 -9.11 -0.13 10.95
N LYS A 364 -8.19 0.86 10.94
CA LYS A 364 -7.89 1.66 9.74
C LYS A 364 -7.23 0.78 8.66
N TYR A 365 -6.23 -0.01 9.03
CA TYR A 365 -5.62 -0.99 8.11
C TYR A 365 -6.66 -1.98 7.58
N GLN A 366 -7.42 -2.60 8.46
CA GLN A 366 -8.45 -3.57 8.11
C GLN A 366 -9.42 -2.99 7.09
N ARG A 367 -9.98 -1.81 7.38
CA ARG A 367 -10.96 -1.17 6.51
C ARG A 367 -10.38 -0.85 5.13
N LEU A 368 -9.17 -0.29 5.06
CA LEU A 368 -8.52 0.02 3.79
C LEU A 368 -8.27 -1.26 2.96
N ILE A 369 -7.74 -2.31 3.56
CA ILE A 369 -7.42 -3.57 2.87
C ILE A 369 -8.70 -4.29 2.42
N GLU A 370 -9.75 -4.34 3.25
CA GLU A 370 -11.03 -4.93 2.88
C GLU A 370 -11.74 -4.16 1.75
N GLU A 371 -11.65 -2.82 1.73
CA GLU A 371 -12.19 -2.03 0.63
C GLU A 371 -11.41 -2.25 -0.67
N ALA A 372 -10.09 -2.45 -0.61
CA ALA A 372 -9.29 -2.84 -1.77
C ALA A 372 -9.69 -4.23 -2.29
N GLN A 373 -9.89 -5.20 -1.38
CA GLN A 373 -10.38 -6.54 -1.75
C GLN A 373 -11.73 -6.47 -2.46
N LYS A 374 -12.68 -5.67 -1.93
CA LYS A 374 -14.00 -5.45 -2.54
C LYS A 374 -13.91 -4.73 -3.90
N ALA A 375 -12.88 -3.94 -4.12
CA ALA A 375 -12.56 -3.30 -5.41
C ALA A 375 -11.72 -4.20 -6.33
N HIS A 376 -11.64 -5.50 -6.04
CA HIS A 376 -10.95 -6.53 -6.82
C HIS A 376 -9.43 -6.34 -6.95
N PHE A 377 -8.81 -5.63 -6.01
CA PHE A 377 -7.35 -5.57 -5.94
C PHE A 377 -6.79 -6.93 -5.58
N ASN A 378 -5.60 -7.22 -6.10
CA ASN A 378 -4.81 -8.38 -5.71
C ASN A 378 -3.37 -8.00 -5.35
N MET A 379 -2.98 -6.71 -5.41
CA MET A 379 -1.64 -6.25 -5.07
C MET A 379 -1.64 -4.83 -4.50
N PHE A 380 -0.77 -4.61 -3.51
CA PHE A 380 -0.24 -3.29 -3.15
C PHE A 380 1.27 -3.25 -3.41
N ARG A 381 1.79 -2.08 -3.79
CA ARG A 381 3.21 -1.76 -3.70
C ARG A 381 3.43 -0.86 -2.49
N VAL A 382 4.16 -1.33 -1.48
CA VAL A 382 4.60 -0.52 -0.35
C VAL A 382 5.79 0.31 -0.79
N TRP A 383 5.56 1.59 -0.95
CA TRP A 383 6.46 2.55 -1.56
C TRP A 383 7.70 2.87 -0.70
N GLY A 384 8.87 3.04 -1.34
CA GLY A 384 10.19 3.13 -0.72
C GLY A 384 10.51 4.42 0.07
N GLY A 385 9.63 5.41 0.11
CA GLY A 385 9.81 6.61 0.92
C GLY A 385 9.02 6.60 2.23
N GLY A 386 8.28 5.52 2.50
CA GLY A 386 7.42 5.34 3.65
C GLY A 386 8.07 4.57 4.81
N ILE A 387 7.40 3.55 5.26
CA ILE A 387 7.82 2.66 6.35
C ILE A 387 7.64 1.19 5.96
N TYR A 388 8.36 0.29 6.62
CA TYR A 388 7.93 -1.11 6.70
C TYR A 388 6.74 -1.16 7.65
N GLU A 389 5.58 -1.57 7.13
CA GLU A 389 4.30 -1.45 7.82
C GLU A 389 4.20 -2.34 9.09
N ASP A 390 3.15 -2.15 9.88
CA ASP A 390 2.86 -3.01 11.01
C ASP A 390 2.66 -4.47 10.56
N PRO A 391 3.10 -5.48 11.30
CA PRO A 391 2.87 -6.89 10.97
C PRO A 391 1.41 -7.23 10.69
N PHE A 392 0.46 -6.54 11.33
CA PHE A 392 -0.97 -6.70 11.07
C PHE A 392 -1.35 -6.36 9.61
N PHE A 393 -0.72 -5.34 9.01
CA PHE A 393 -0.95 -4.99 7.60
C PHE A 393 -0.65 -6.18 6.67
N TYR A 394 0.53 -6.78 6.81
CA TYR A 394 0.93 -7.93 5.96
C TYR A 394 0.06 -9.16 6.21
N GLU A 395 -0.25 -9.46 7.47
CA GLU A 395 -1.11 -10.57 7.82
C GLU A 395 -2.52 -10.39 7.27
N HIS A 396 -3.08 -9.17 7.37
CA HIS A 396 -4.41 -8.88 6.86
C HIS A 396 -4.45 -8.87 5.33
N CYS A 397 -3.41 -8.37 4.66
CA CYS A 397 -3.23 -8.53 3.21
C CYS A 397 -3.23 -10.01 2.82
N ALA A 398 -2.50 -10.86 3.54
CA ALA A 398 -2.48 -12.31 3.28
C ALA A 398 -3.86 -12.96 3.44
N ARG A 399 -4.65 -12.55 4.45
CA ARG A 399 -6.03 -13.02 4.68
C ARG A 399 -7.00 -12.60 3.58
N CYS A 400 -6.79 -11.41 3.02
CA CYS A 400 -7.59 -10.87 1.93
C CYS A 400 -7.11 -11.29 0.53
N GLY A 401 -6.01 -12.04 0.43
CA GLY A 401 -5.42 -12.42 -0.85
C GLY A 401 -4.76 -11.26 -1.58
N ILE A 402 -4.32 -10.23 -0.86
CA ILE A 402 -3.59 -9.09 -1.44
C ILE A 402 -2.10 -9.37 -1.37
N MET A 403 -1.46 -9.45 -2.55
CA MET A 403 -0.01 -9.53 -2.68
C MET A 403 0.64 -8.20 -2.31
N VAL A 404 1.87 -8.23 -1.83
CA VAL A 404 2.65 -7.03 -1.53
C VAL A 404 3.97 -7.06 -2.31
N TRP A 405 4.18 -6.04 -3.13
CA TRP A 405 5.48 -5.62 -3.65
C TRP A 405 6.08 -4.70 -2.59
N GLN A 406 7.19 -5.11 -1.98
CA GLN A 406 7.83 -4.37 -0.89
C GLN A 406 9.10 -3.67 -1.36
N ASP A 407 9.07 -2.34 -1.38
CA ASP A 407 10.30 -1.55 -1.56
C ASP A 407 11.10 -1.53 -0.26
N PHE A 408 12.44 -1.52 -0.37
CA PHE A 408 13.30 -1.03 0.70
C PHE A 408 13.22 0.49 0.79
N MET A 409 13.41 1.06 2.00
CA MET A 409 13.14 2.47 2.26
C MET A 409 14.22 3.40 1.70
N PHE A 410 14.22 3.53 0.37
CA PHE A 410 15.03 4.44 -0.45
C PHE A 410 14.15 5.06 -1.54
N ALA A 411 14.14 6.39 -1.67
CA ALA A 411 13.31 7.09 -2.65
C ALA A 411 13.91 8.41 -3.10
N CYS A 412 13.93 8.64 -4.42
CA CYS A 412 14.11 9.91 -5.11
C CYS A 412 15.28 10.79 -4.57
N ALA A 413 16.44 10.20 -4.30
CA ALA A 413 17.64 10.93 -3.87
C ALA A 413 18.90 10.08 -4.02
N TYR A 414 20.09 10.69 -4.00
CA TYR A 414 21.35 9.97 -3.89
C TYR A 414 21.71 9.71 -2.43
N TYR A 415 21.88 8.45 -2.07
CA TYR A 415 22.25 8.04 -0.71
C TYR A 415 23.75 7.99 -0.52
N PRO A 416 24.24 8.14 0.75
CA PRO A 416 25.66 8.08 1.03
C PRO A 416 26.27 6.71 0.72
N LYS A 417 27.57 6.69 0.37
CA LYS A 417 28.37 5.49 0.09
C LYS A 417 29.53 5.27 1.05
N SER A 418 29.53 5.94 2.22
CA SER A 418 30.57 5.71 3.20
C SER A 418 30.47 4.30 3.78
N PRO A 419 31.60 3.68 4.20
CA PRO A 419 31.57 2.34 4.78
C PRO A 419 30.62 2.20 5.97
N GLU A 420 30.51 3.22 6.81
CA GLU A 420 29.63 3.25 7.98
C GLU A 420 28.15 3.22 7.55
N PHE A 421 27.80 4.01 6.53
CA PHE A 421 26.45 4.03 5.99
C PHE A 421 26.08 2.68 5.35
N LEU A 422 27.01 2.09 4.59
CA LEU A 422 26.78 0.77 3.97
C LEU A 422 26.63 -0.34 5.02
N GLN A 423 27.38 -0.28 6.13
CA GLN A 423 27.20 -1.22 7.26
C GLN A 423 25.82 -1.06 7.91
N GLU A 424 25.36 0.18 8.07
CA GLU A 424 24.03 0.44 8.61
C GLU A 424 22.92 -0.05 7.67
N VAL A 425 23.06 0.16 6.36
CA VAL A 425 22.15 -0.39 5.36
C VAL A 425 22.15 -1.92 5.36
N GLU A 426 23.32 -2.56 5.48
CA GLU A 426 23.42 -4.02 5.57
C GLU A 426 22.69 -4.54 6.83
N ARG A 427 22.86 -3.88 7.98
CA ARG A 427 22.17 -4.19 9.23
C ARG A 427 20.65 -4.06 9.08
N GLU A 428 20.18 -2.99 8.42
CA GLU A 428 18.76 -2.76 8.15
C GLU A 428 18.16 -3.85 7.26
N ILE A 429 18.80 -4.16 6.14
CA ILE A 429 18.32 -5.20 5.22
C ILE A 429 18.22 -6.55 5.95
N GLN A 430 19.24 -6.92 6.74
CA GLN A 430 19.23 -8.16 7.51
C GLN A 430 18.08 -8.20 8.53
N ALA A 431 17.86 -7.12 9.27
CA ALA A 431 16.80 -7.03 10.26
C ALA A 431 15.42 -7.09 9.61
N VAL A 432 15.19 -6.28 8.58
CA VAL A 432 13.91 -6.18 7.89
C VAL A 432 13.54 -7.49 7.18
N VAL A 433 14.48 -8.09 6.45
CA VAL A 433 14.20 -9.36 5.75
C VAL A 433 13.91 -10.49 6.74
N LYS A 434 14.66 -10.61 7.82
CA LYS A 434 14.39 -11.60 8.88
C LYS A 434 13.02 -11.40 9.53
N GLN A 435 12.61 -10.15 9.71
CA GLN A 435 11.32 -9.77 10.28
C GLN A 435 10.15 -10.10 9.36
N LEU A 436 10.31 -9.83 8.04
CA LEU A 436 9.24 -9.88 7.06
C LEU A 436 9.23 -11.12 6.16
N ARG A 437 10.30 -11.91 6.08
CA ARG A 437 10.39 -13.06 5.17
C ARG A 437 9.36 -14.17 5.41
N ASN A 438 8.72 -14.19 6.60
CA ASN A 438 7.62 -15.11 6.88
C ASN A 438 6.24 -14.56 6.51
N GLU A 439 6.16 -13.30 6.01
CA GLU A 439 4.91 -12.70 5.59
C GLU A 439 4.46 -13.27 4.24
N THR A 440 3.32 -13.94 4.22
CA THR A 440 2.78 -14.59 3.03
C THR A 440 2.46 -13.60 1.91
N ALA A 441 1.97 -12.42 2.28
CA ALA A 441 1.58 -11.40 1.32
C ALA A 441 2.73 -10.88 0.46
N ILE A 442 3.97 -10.78 1.00
CA ILE A 442 5.12 -10.27 0.26
C ILE A 442 5.52 -11.24 -0.85
N VAL A 443 5.48 -10.78 -2.10
CA VAL A 443 5.77 -11.59 -3.29
C VAL A 443 6.98 -11.09 -4.10
N LEU A 444 7.41 -9.85 -3.85
CA LEU A 444 8.53 -9.22 -4.55
C LEU A 444 9.24 -8.24 -3.60
N TRP A 445 10.56 -8.30 -3.55
CA TRP A 445 11.42 -7.30 -2.94
C TRP A 445 11.91 -6.32 -3.99
N CYS A 446 11.87 -5.00 -3.70
CA CYS A 446 12.38 -3.98 -4.60
C CYS A 446 13.38 -3.06 -3.89
N GLY A 447 14.46 -2.71 -4.59
CA GLY A 447 15.59 -1.99 -4.00
C GLY A 447 15.26 -0.54 -3.63
N ASN A 448 14.50 0.17 -4.46
CA ASN A 448 14.21 1.59 -4.26
C ASN A 448 13.09 2.09 -5.17
N ASN A 449 12.61 3.31 -4.87
CA ASN A 449 11.74 4.08 -5.73
C ASN A 449 12.53 5.12 -6.55
N GLU A 450 12.50 4.99 -7.89
CA GLU A 450 12.90 5.97 -8.91
C GLU A 450 14.38 6.35 -8.99
N LEU A 451 15.28 5.80 -8.18
CA LEU A 451 16.66 6.25 -8.16
C LEU A 451 17.38 6.06 -9.51
N GLN A 452 17.19 4.90 -10.15
CA GLN A 452 17.81 4.59 -11.42
C GLN A 452 17.27 5.49 -12.55
N TRP A 453 15.97 5.64 -12.63
CA TRP A 453 15.31 6.45 -13.65
C TRP A 453 15.66 7.94 -13.51
N LEU A 454 15.52 8.49 -12.31
CA LEU A 454 15.83 9.89 -12.06
C LEU A 454 17.34 10.18 -12.17
N HIS A 455 18.21 9.18 -11.96
CA HIS A 455 19.63 9.32 -12.27
C HIS A 455 19.85 9.58 -13.77
N GLU A 456 19.21 8.83 -14.67
CA GLU A 456 19.32 9.09 -16.12
C GLU A 456 18.74 10.47 -16.48
N ARG A 457 17.64 10.88 -15.88
CA ARG A 457 17.13 12.26 -16.04
C ARG A 457 18.09 13.32 -15.53
N ASN A 458 18.79 13.08 -14.42
CA ASN A 458 19.83 13.99 -13.92
C ASN A 458 20.99 14.14 -14.91
N LYS A 459 21.37 13.08 -15.64
CA LYS A 459 22.36 13.17 -16.72
C LYS A 459 21.87 14.10 -17.85
N GLU A 460 20.61 13.95 -18.23
CA GLU A 460 19.99 14.81 -19.26
C GLU A 460 19.92 16.26 -18.83
N ILE A 461 19.36 16.56 -17.66
CA ILE A 461 19.21 17.92 -17.11
C ILE A 461 20.57 18.61 -16.95
N THR A 462 21.59 17.89 -16.47
CA THR A 462 22.91 18.47 -16.23
C THR A 462 23.84 18.46 -17.45
N GLY A 463 23.48 17.71 -18.49
CA GLY A 463 24.32 17.46 -19.65
C GLY A 463 25.57 16.59 -19.37
N LYS A 464 25.65 15.99 -18.18
CA LYS A 464 26.80 15.20 -17.73
C LYS A 464 26.56 13.70 -17.99
N LYS A 465 27.02 13.21 -19.14
CA LYS A 465 26.86 11.79 -19.51
C LYS A 465 27.54 10.82 -18.53
N ASP A 466 28.65 11.24 -17.94
CA ASP A 466 29.45 10.44 -17.01
C ASP A 466 29.12 10.78 -15.53
N LEU A 467 27.89 11.20 -15.26
CA LEU A 467 27.44 11.44 -13.89
C LEU A 467 27.50 10.11 -13.12
N GLU A 468 28.19 10.11 -11.98
CA GLU A 468 28.25 8.93 -11.12
C GLU A 468 26.90 8.65 -10.47
N PHE A 469 26.53 7.37 -10.40
CA PHE A 469 25.41 6.90 -9.57
C PHE A 469 26.00 6.41 -8.23
N PRO A 470 26.04 7.27 -7.18
CA PRO A 470 26.92 7.01 -6.04
C PRO A 470 26.53 5.81 -5.20
N ASP A 471 25.28 5.47 -5.14
CA ASP A 471 24.67 4.40 -4.33
C ASP A 471 24.28 3.15 -5.15
N TYR A 472 24.78 3.03 -6.39
CA TYR A 472 24.54 1.89 -7.26
C TYR A 472 24.79 0.52 -6.59
N ASP A 473 25.86 0.44 -5.81
CA ASP A 473 26.32 -0.80 -5.17
C ASP A 473 25.29 -1.32 -4.14
N ILE A 474 24.50 -0.45 -3.56
CA ILE A 474 23.43 -0.84 -2.60
C ILE A 474 22.42 -1.76 -3.28
N TYR A 475 21.91 -1.34 -4.44
CA TYR A 475 20.78 -2.00 -5.13
C TYR A 475 21.21 -3.15 -6.04
N HIS A 476 22.39 -3.04 -6.64
CA HIS A 476 22.85 -4.00 -7.65
C HIS A 476 23.86 -5.03 -7.14
N ILE A 477 24.46 -4.80 -5.95
CA ILE A 477 25.47 -5.70 -5.37
C ILE A 477 25.06 -6.17 -3.96
N LEU A 478 24.86 -5.23 -3.04
CA LEU A 478 24.63 -5.55 -1.63
C LEU A 478 23.28 -6.25 -1.39
N MET A 479 22.18 -5.67 -1.86
CA MET A 479 20.83 -6.23 -1.67
C MET A 479 20.67 -7.62 -2.31
N PRO A 480 20.99 -7.84 -3.61
CA PRO A 480 20.83 -9.18 -4.20
C PRO A 480 21.71 -10.22 -3.53
N ARG A 481 22.93 -9.87 -3.07
CA ARG A 481 23.79 -10.76 -2.28
C ARG A 481 23.11 -11.20 -0.98
N LEU A 482 22.59 -10.25 -0.21
CA LEU A 482 21.94 -10.53 1.06
C LEU A 482 20.64 -11.31 0.90
N LEU A 483 19.80 -10.93 -0.05
CA LEU A 483 18.52 -11.59 -0.28
C LEU A 483 18.65 -13.04 -0.75
N LYS A 484 19.69 -13.35 -1.53
CA LYS A 484 19.99 -14.72 -1.93
C LYS A 484 20.13 -15.66 -0.71
N ASP A 485 20.70 -15.16 0.39
CA ASP A 485 20.93 -15.94 1.59
C ASP A 485 19.76 -15.84 2.58
N LEU A 486 19.16 -14.65 2.72
CA LEU A 486 18.14 -14.36 3.74
C LEU A 486 16.73 -14.78 3.30
N ASP A 487 16.39 -14.61 2.03
CA ASP A 487 15.07 -14.97 1.49
C ASP A 487 15.14 -15.38 0.00
N PRO A 488 15.60 -16.58 -0.33
CA PRO A 488 15.65 -17.10 -1.68
C PRO A 488 14.27 -17.49 -2.26
N THR A 489 13.17 -17.25 -1.53
CA THR A 489 11.83 -17.70 -1.90
C THR A 489 11.05 -16.66 -2.70
N ARG A 490 11.60 -15.45 -2.85
CA ARG A 490 10.99 -14.33 -3.58
C ARG A 490 11.96 -13.72 -4.57
N PRO A 491 11.47 -13.23 -5.72
CA PRO A 491 12.29 -12.45 -6.63
C PRO A 491 12.68 -11.10 -6.00
N PHE A 492 13.77 -10.53 -6.50
CA PHE A 492 14.26 -9.20 -6.18
C PHE A 492 14.31 -8.35 -7.44
N TRP A 493 13.87 -7.08 -7.35
CA TRP A 493 13.92 -6.07 -8.39
C TRP A 493 14.77 -4.88 -7.95
N PRO A 494 15.78 -4.42 -8.70
CA PRO A 494 16.77 -3.47 -8.18
C PRO A 494 16.22 -2.06 -7.92
N SER A 495 15.27 -1.60 -8.73
CA SER A 495 14.65 -0.27 -8.66
C SER A 495 13.26 -0.34 -9.29
N SER A 496 12.39 0.60 -8.99
CA SER A 496 11.13 0.78 -9.71
C SER A 496 11.02 2.28 -10.09
N PRO A 497 10.95 2.62 -11.41
CA PRO A 497 11.02 1.68 -12.53
C PRO A 497 12.45 1.19 -12.81
N TYR A 498 12.52 0.03 -13.48
CA TYR A 498 13.79 -0.52 -13.93
C TYR A 498 13.58 -1.45 -15.13
N GLY A 499 14.42 -1.31 -16.17
CA GLY A 499 14.45 -2.22 -17.32
C GLY A 499 15.49 -1.78 -18.36
N GLY A 500 16.20 -2.74 -18.92
CA GLY A 500 17.13 -2.53 -20.01
C GLY A 500 18.13 -1.37 -19.89
N SER A 501 18.35 -0.70 -20.99
CA SER A 501 19.21 0.50 -21.09
C SER A 501 18.47 1.80 -20.72
N ASP A 502 17.17 1.79 -20.78
CA ASP A 502 16.27 2.86 -20.31
C ASP A 502 15.48 2.34 -19.11
N PRO A 503 15.72 2.86 -17.90
CA PRO A 503 15.06 2.38 -16.70
C PRO A 503 13.54 2.51 -16.73
N ASN A 504 12.98 3.38 -17.58
CA ASN A 504 11.54 3.56 -17.73
C ASN A 504 11.05 3.07 -19.10
N SER A 505 11.64 2.00 -19.62
CA SER A 505 11.37 1.43 -20.92
C SER A 505 9.94 0.89 -21.06
N GLU A 506 9.40 0.94 -22.27
CA GLU A 506 8.16 0.21 -22.65
C GLU A 506 8.41 -1.27 -22.94
N ASN A 507 9.68 -1.68 -23.16
CA ASN A 507 10.02 -2.98 -23.70
C ASN A 507 10.44 -3.98 -22.63
N GLU A 508 10.88 -3.53 -21.47
CA GLU A 508 11.42 -4.38 -20.41
C GLU A 508 11.04 -3.84 -19.03
N GLY A 509 10.87 -4.74 -18.06
CA GLY A 509 10.68 -4.40 -16.67
C GLY A 509 9.36 -3.72 -16.35
N ASP A 510 9.39 -2.87 -15.33
CA ASP A 510 8.27 -2.05 -14.89
C ASP A 510 8.46 -0.59 -15.31
N ARG A 511 7.35 0.15 -15.31
CA ARG A 511 7.30 1.52 -15.82
C ARG A 511 6.46 2.43 -14.95
N HIS A 512 6.92 3.66 -14.71
CA HIS A 512 6.16 4.78 -14.19
C HIS A 512 5.67 5.64 -15.34
N PHE A 513 4.35 5.63 -15.59
CA PHE A 513 3.77 6.39 -16.69
C PHE A 513 3.23 7.73 -16.21
N TRP A 514 4.09 8.76 -16.22
CA TRP A 514 3.77 10.12 -15.77
C TRP A 514 3.62 11.15 -16.90
N ASP A 515 3.54 10.74 -18.15
CA ASP A 515 3.28 11.63 -19.28
C ASP A 515 1.96 12.38 -19.06
N VAL A 516 0.89 11.65 -18.76
CA VAL A 516 -0.33 12.25 -18.22
C VAL A 516 -0.05 12.69 -16.78
N SER A 517 -0.51 13.86 -16.42
CA SER A 517 -0.44 14.53 -15.11
C SER A 517 0.87 15.23 -14.76
N ILE A 518 2.06 14.79 -15.23
CA ILE A 518 3.33 15.38 -14.76
C ILE A 518 4.26 15.82 -15.90
N LEU A 519 4.64 14.91 -16.81
CA LEU A 519 5.82 15.13 -17.67
C LEU A 519 5.55 15.96 -18.92
N ILE A 520 4.37 15.85 -19.52
CA ILE A 520 4.05 16.64 -20.72
C ILE A 520 3.91 18.12 -20.36
N GLU A 521 4.69 18.98 -21.02
CA GLU A 521 4.68 20.44 -20.77
C GLU A 521 3.37 21.10 -21.20
N ASP A 522 2.84 20.75 -22.37
CA ASP A 522 1.55 21.27 -22.83
C ASP A 522 0.40 20.81 -21.96
N LEU A 523 -0.27 21.74 -21.28
CA LEU A 523 -1.33 21.44 -20.33
C LEU A 523 -2.47 20.63 -20.96
N LYS A 524 -2.87 20.94 -22.20
CA LYS A 524 -3.96 20.26 -22.86
C LYS A 524 -3.65 18.78 -23.15
N GLU A 525 -2.41 18.48 -23.56
CA GLU A 525 -1.96 17.11 -23.79
C GLU A 525 -1.73 16.40 -22.44
N ARG A 526 -1.18 17.09 -21.43
CA ARG A 526 -0.93 16.54 -20.10
C ARG A 526 -2.20 16.08 -19.38
N VAL A 527 -3.31 16.80 -19.55
CA VAL A 527 -4.59 16.45 -18.92
C VAL A 527 -5.48 15.57 -19.82
N ASN A 528 -5.01 15.23 -21.02
CA ASN A 528 -5.73 14.35 -21.90
C ASN A 528 -5.49 12.89 -21.53
N TYR A 529 -6.37 12.30 -20.72
CA TYR A 529 -6.23 10.92 -20.26
C TYR A 529 -6.27 9.87 -21.39
N GLU A 530 -6.75 10.21 -22.59
CA GLU A 530 -6.70 9.32 -23.77
C GLU A 530 -5.24 8.99 -24.17
N ASN A 531 -4.26 9.80 -23.73
CA ASN A 531 -2.84 9.55 -23.92
C ASN A 531 -2.33 8.28 -23.24
N TYR A 532 -3.04 7.75 -22.22
CA TYR A 532 -2.74 6.44 -21.67
C TYR A 532 -2.79 5.31 -22.71
N ALA A 533 -3.60 5.45 -23.77
CA ALA A 533 -3.69 4.48 -24.86
C ALA A 533 -2.40 4.32 -25.69
N ARG A 534 -1.44 5.25 -25.56
CA ARG A 534 -0.14 5.20 -26.26
C ARG A 534 0.83 4.25 -25.58
N ASP A 535 0.67 4.00 -24.29
CA ASP A 535 1.59 3.19 -23.50
C ASP A 535 1.54 1.71 -23.85
N ARG A 536 2.73 1.09 -23.89
CA ARG A 536 2.93 -0.34 -24.18
C ARG A 536 3.76 -1.06 -23.10
N GLY A 537 3.96 -0.45 -21.95
CA GLY A 537 4.73 -0.99 -20.85
C GLY A 537 4.34 -2.42 -20.48
N LYS A 538 5.31 -3.17 -19.98
CA LYS A 538 5.13 -4.59 -19.59
C LYS A 538 4.48 -4.72 -18.22
N PHE A 539 4.71 -3.73 -17.36
CA PHE A 539 4.08 -3.59 -16.04
C PHE A 539 4.08 -2.11 -15.66
N ILE A 540 2.93 -1.57 -15.32
CA ILE A 540 2.82 -0.17 -14.93
C ILE A 540 2.76 -0.12 -13.41
N SER A 541 3.86 0.26 -12.80
CA SER A 541 4.03 0.30 -11.33
C SER A 541 3.64 1.64 -10.72
N GLU A 542 3.54 2.72 -11.52
CA GLU A 542 2.95 3.99 -11.13
C GLU A 542 2.29 4.70 -12.32
N PHE A 543 1.13 5.31 -12.08
CA PHE A 543 0.45 6.29 -12.91
C PHE A 543 -0.66 6.93 -12.09
N GLY A 544 -1.17 8.09 -12.46
CA GLY A 544 -2.25 8.69 -11.67
C GLY A 544 -2.85 9.96 -12.26
N ILE A 545 -3.98 10.36 -11.70
CA ILE A 545 -4.71 11.61 -11.97
C ILE A 545 -5.13 12.24 -10.65
N LEU A 546 -4.96 13.55 -10.54
CA LEU A 546 -5.29 14.34 -9.37
C LEU A 546 -6.78 14.70 -9.31
N ALA A 547 -7.36 14.61 -8.10
CA ALA A 547 -8.67 15.18 -7.80
C ALA A 547 -8.80 15.50 -6.31
N PRO A 548 -9.61 16.52 -5.93
CA PRO A 548 -9.87 16.82 -4.53
C PRO A 548 -10.67 15.69 -3.85
N PRO A 549 -10.61 15.56 -2.50
CA PRO A 549 -11.48 14.67 -1.76
C PRO A 549 -12.93 15.17 -1.76
N VAL A 550 -13.85 14.40 -1.18
CA VAL A 550 -15.25 14.81 -1.05
C VAL A 550 -15.41 16.03 -0.13
N LEU A 551 -16.46 16.83 -0.32
CA LEU A 551 -16.67 18.08 0.43
C LEU A 551 -16.68 17.86 1.95
N GLU A 552 -17.28 16.76 2.41
CA GLU A 552 -17.31 16.38 3.82
C GLU A 552 -15.90 16.19 4.39
N SER A 553 -14.97 15.66 3.60
CA SER A 553 -13.59 15.48 4.01
C SER A 553 -12.80 16.79 3.99
N LEU A 554 -13.06 17.68 3.04
CA LEU A 554 -12.45 19.02 3.02
C LEU A 554 -12.74 19.80 4.30
N ARG A 555 -13.97 19.69 4.83
CA ARG A 555 -14.38 20.34 6.08
C ARG A 555 -13.67 19.82 7.33
N GLU A 556 -13.07 18.63 7.26
CA GLU A 556 -12.32 18.06 8.39
C GLU A 556 -10.92 18.69 8.53
N PHE A 557 -10.38 19.28 7.46
CA PHE A 557 -9.00 19.78 7.49
C PHE A 557 -8.82 21.20 6.93
N ILE A 558 -9.82 21.78 6.24
CA ILE A 558 -9.80 23.18 5.79
C ILE A 558 -10.76 23.98 6.65
N PRO A 559 -10.34 25.14 7.21
CA PRO A 559 -11.25 26.07 7.90
C PRO A 559 -12.45 26.44 7.04
N GLU A 560 -13.66 26.56 7.63
CA GLU A 560 -14.90 26.82 6.88
C GLU A 560 -14.81 28.12 6.05
N GLU A 561 -14.13 29.15 6.56
CA GLU A 561 -13.88 30.41 5.87
C GLU A 561 -12.88 30.30 4.70
N GLU A 562 -12.16 29.19 4.62
CA GLU A 562 -11.18 28.91 3.54
C GLU A 562 -11.66 27.80 2.59
N LEU A 563 -12.92 27.36 2.68
CA LEU A 563 -13.51 26.37 1.77
C LEU A 563 -13.80 26.96 0.38
N PHE A 564 -12.74 27.39 -0.30
CA PHE A 564 -12.77 27.87 -1.68
C PHE A 564 -11.43 27.62 -2.36
N LEU A 565 -11.44 27.59 -3.70
CA LEU A 565 -10.25 27.36 -4.51
C LEU A 565 -9.19 28.45 -4.25
N ASP A 566 -7.94 28.03 -4.16
CA ASP A 566 -6.75 28.88 -3.97
C ASP A 566 -6.67 29.59 -2.61
N SER A 567 -7.48 29.20 -1.62
CA SER A 567 -7.28 29.68 -0.24
C SER A 567 -5.93 29.20 0.33
N PRO A 568 -5.38 29.83 1.39
CA PRO A 568 -4.11 29.42 1.98
C PRO A 568 -4.08 27.94 2.35
N SER A 569 -5.11 27.43 3.06
CA SER A 569 -5.19 26.02 3.42
C SER A 569 -5.36 25.10 2.19
N TRP A 570 -6.15 25.52 1.18
CA TRP A 570 -6.26 24.78 -0.08
C TRP A 570 -4.90 24.60 -0.73
N GLN A 571 -4.11 25.67 -0.84
CA GLN A 571 -2.78 25.65 -1.44
C GLN A 571 -1.81 24.79 -0.64
N PHE A 572 -1.89 24.84 0.69
CA PHE A 572 -1.00 24.06 1.56
C PHE A 572 -1.26 22.56 1.48
N HIS A 573 -2.53 22.16 1.29
CA HIS A 573 -2.93 20.75 1.17
C HIS A 573 -2.96 20.26 -0.28
N ASN A 574 -2.62 21.12 -1.25
CA ASN A 574 -2.61 20.76 -2.66
C ASN A 574 -1.31 20.06 -3.06
N ASN A 575 -1.42 19.11 -3.97
CA ASN A 575 -0.25 18.42 -4.52
C ASN A 575 0.60 19.39 -5.37
N VAL A 576 1.93 19.34 -5.23
CA VAL A 576 2.82 20.24 -5.95
C VAL A 576 2.81 20.04 -7.48
N PHE A 577 2.41 18.86 -7.97
CA PHE A 577 2.25 18.55 -9.39
C PHE A 577 0.84 18.89 -9.93
N GLU A 578 -0.04 19.48 -9.10
CA GLU A 578 -1.36 19.88 -9.59
C GLU A 578 -1.26 20.86 -10.75
N ARG A 579 -0.46 21.93 -10.65
CA ARG A 579 -0.11 22.86 -11.75
C ARG A 579 -1.25 23.14 -12.74
N GLU A 580 -2.44 23.46 -12.23
CA GLU A 580 -3.68 23.66 -12.98
C GLU A 580 -4.24 22.41 -13.70
N ASN A 581 -3.75 21.22 -13.40
CA ASN A 581 -4.22 19.98 -14.05
C ASN A 581 -5.72 19.78 -13.90
N ILE A 582 -6.27 19.97 -12.70
CA ILE A 582 -7.71 19.79 -12.43
C ILE A 582 -8.51 20.81 -13.25
N ARG A 583 -8.11 22.09 -13.23
CA ARG A 583 -8.76 23.13 -14.06
C ARG A 583 -8.62 22.88 -15.56
N GLY A 584 -7.44 22.46 -15.99
CA GLY A 584 -7.16 22.08 -17.39
C GLY A 584 -8.07 20.94 -17.85
N MET A 585 -8.22 19.91 -17.03
CA MET A 585 -9.09 18.79 -17.32
C MET A 585 -10.56 19.22 -17.40
N LEU A 586 -11.03 20.05 -16.47
CA LEU A 586 -12.39 20.59 -16.50
C LEU A 586 -12.65 21.41 -17.80
N ARG A 587 -11.70 22.26 -18.23
CA ARG A 587 -11.80 23.01 -19.49
C ARG A 587 -11.88 22.12 -20.74
N GLU A 588 -11.21 20.97 -20.72
CA GLU A 588 -11.22 20.03 -21.83
C GLU A 588 -12.49 19.17 -21.88
N PHE A 589 -13.06 18.83 -20.73
CA PHE A 589 -14.12 17.84 -20.64
C PHE A 589 -15.48 18.35 -20.16
N VAL A 590 -15.56 19.50 -19.49
CA VAL A 590 -16.82 20.06 -18.94
C VAL A 590 -17.21 21.32 -19.67
N LYS A 591 -18.52 21.50 -19.90
CA LYS A 591 -19.07 22.72 -20.48
C LYS A 591 -19.08 23.83 -19.43
N ASP A 592 -18.66 25.04 -19.85
CA ASP A 592 -18.65 26.25 -19.03
C ASP A 592 -18.01 26.06 -17.60
N PRO A 593 -16.78 25.50 -17.51
CA PRO A 593 -16.20 25.11 -16.22
C PRO A 593 -16.00 26.30 -15.25
N GLU A 594 -15.89 27.52 -15.77
CA GLU A 594 -15.74 28.75 -14.98
C GLU A 594 -17.06 29.17 -14.25
N CYS A 595 -18.19 28.56 -14.63
CA CYS A 595 -19.49 28.81 -14.02
C CYS A 595 -19.86 27.79 -12.94
N LEU A 596 -19.02 26.77 -12.71
CA LEU A 596 -19.25 25.74 -11.70
C LEU A 596 -19.21 26.33 -10.29
N SER A 597 -20.18 25.98 -9.49
CA SER A 597 -20.09 26.18 -8.02
C SER A 597 -18.99 25.31 -7.44
N PHE A 598 -18.47 25.65 -6.25
CA PHE A 598 -17.42 24.86 -5.60
C PHE A 598 -17.77 23.37 -5.45
N PRO A 599 -18.98 22.96 -5.00
CA PRO A 599 -19.36 21.55 -4.96
C PRO A 599 -19.41 20.88 -6.35
N GLU A 600 -19.83 21.61 -7.40
CA GLU A 600 -19.82 21.07 -8.77
C GLU A 600 -18.41 20.88 -9.29
N TYR A 601 -17.51 21.84 -9.04
CA TYR A 601 -16.08 21.72 -9.36
C TYR A 601 -15.49 20.44 -8.75
N LEU A 602 -15.70 20.20 -7.44
CA LEU A 602 -15.24 19.00 -6.76
C LEU A 602 -15.78 17.73 -7.42
N ARG A 603 -17.10 17.69 -7.64
CA ARG A 603 -17.77 16.53 -8.23
C ARG A 603 -17.25 16.19 -9.62
N PHE A 604 -17.15 17.18 -10.50
CA PHE A 604 -16.66 16.93 -11.87
C PHE A 604 -15.18 16.52 -11.90
N ALA A 605 -14.33 17.13 -11.05
CA ALA A 605 -12.95 16.73 -10.93
C ALA A 605 -12.80 15.26 -10.52
N GLN A 606 -13.60 14.82 -9.53
CA GLN A 606 -13.60 13.44 -9.04
C GLN A 606 -14.13 12.43 -10.07
N LEU A 607 -15.16 12.81 -10.83
CA LEU A 607 -15.71 11.98 -11.91
C LEU A 607 -14.70 11.81 -13.05
N LEU A 608 -14.02 12.88 -13.43
CA LEU A 608 -12.97 12.85 -14.46
C LEU A 608 -11.76 12.03 -14.01
N GLN A 609 -11.37 12.10 -12.72
CA GLN A 609 -10.37 11.17 -12.15
C GLN A 609 -10.81 9.72 -12.36
N GLY A 610 -12.09 9.42 -12.08
CA GLY A 610 -12.63 8.06 -12.25
C GLY A 610 -12.59 7.59 -13.69
N GLU A 611 -13.04 8.42 -14.65
CA GLU A 611 -12.99 8.12 -16.09
C GLU A 611 -11.57 7.87 -16.56
N ALA A 612 -10.62 8.72 -16.15
CA ALA A 612 -9.23 8.60 -16.55
C ALA A 612 -8.57 7.32 -16.04
N LEU A 613 -8.76 7.01 -14.74
CA LEU A 613 -8.23 5.78 -14.15
C LEU A 613 -8.84 4.53 -14.81
N LYS A 614 -10.16 4.51 -15.00
CA LYS A 614 -10.85 3.40 -15.67
C LYS A 614 -10.32 3.20 -17.09
N PHE A 615 -10.21 4.28 -17.87
CA PHE A 615 -9.69 4.24 -19.24
C PHE A 615 -8.29 3.62 -19.31
N ALA A 616 -7.39 4.07 -18.43
CA ALA A 616 -6.02 3.57 -18.34
C ALA A 616 -5.98 2.07 -17.97
N LEU A 617 -6.67 1.70 -16.89
CA LEU A 617 -6.72 0.31 -16.41
C LEU A 617 -7.27 -0.65 -17.46
N GLU A 618 -8.35 -0.28 -18.13
CA GLU A 618 -8.91 -1.08 -19.19
C GLU A 618 -7.96 -1.20 -20.39
N HIS A 619 -7.23 -0.13 -20.75
CA HIS A 619 -6.24 -0.18 -21.82
C HIS A 619 -5.21 -1.27 -21.53
N TRP A 620 -4.60 -1.31 -20.34
CA TRP A 620 -3.59 -2.29 -19.98
C TRP A 620 -4.18 -3.69 -19.81
N ARG A 621 -5.38 -3.83 -19.27
CA ARG A 621 -6.06 -5.12 -19.14
C ARG A 621 -6.40 -5.74 -20.50
N ARG A 622 -6.75 -4.95 -21.51
CA ARG A 622 -6.90 -5.45 -22.90
C ARG A 622 -5.61 -6.07 -23.44
N ARG A 623 -4.47 -5.62 -22.97
CA ARG A 623 -3.12 -6.08 -23.36
C ARG A 623 -2.57 -7.26 -22.56
N LYS A 624 -3.39 -7.88 -21.72
CA LYS A 624 -3.02 -9.03 -20.88
C LYS A 624 -2.48 -10.20 -21.75
N PHE A 625 -1.30 -10.72 -21.60
CA PHE A 625 -0.12 -10.52 -20.77
C PHE A 625 1.05 -9.87 -21.54
N LEU A 626 0.79 -9.05 -22.53
CA LEU A 626 1.81 -8.13 -23.05
C LEU A 626 2.10 -7.05 -22.00
N THR A 627 1.07 -6.63 -21.28
CA THR A 627 1.14 -5.91 -20.00
C THR A 627 0.61 -6.85 -18.91
N ALA A 628 1.33 -6.98 -17.79
CA ALA A 628 1.00 -7.95 -16.75
C ALA A 628 0.59 -7.32 -15.41
N GLY A 629 0.47 -6.01 -15.33
CA GLY A 629 -0.01 -5.33 -14.12
C GLY A 629 -0.16 -3.83 -14.31
N ALA A 630 -1.02 -3.24 -13.47
CA ALA A 630 -1.21 -1.80 -13.37
C ALA A 630 -1.52 -1.44 -11.90
N LEU A 631 -0.63 -0.64 -11.31
CA LEU A 631 -0.73 -0.11 -9.96
C LEU A 631 -0.82 1.41 -10.06
N PHE A 632 -1.91 2.00 -9.59
CA PHE A 632 -2.03 3.45 -9.65
C PHE A 632 -1.44 4.12 -8.41
N TRP A 633 -0.85 5.27 -8.60
CA TRP A 633 -0.45 6.20 -7.57
C TRP A 633 -1.65 7.08 -7.22
N MET A 634 -2.25 7.02 -6.01
CA MET A 634 -1.98 6.08 -4.94
C MET A 634 -3.30 5.69 -4.26
N TYR A 635 -3.28 4.74 -3.29
CA TYR A 635 -4.52 4.17 -2.75
C TYR A 635 -5.19 5.07 -1.72
N SER A 636 -4.44 5.59 -0.77
CA SER A 636 -4.97 6.34 0.38
C SER A 636 -4.01 7.45 0.79
N ASP A 637 -4.52 8.48 1.47
CA ASP A 637 -3.75 9.62 1.94
C ASP A 637 -3.18 9.42 3.35
N CYS A 638 -2.05 10.10 3.65
CA CYS A 638 -1.53 10.18 5.01
C CYS A 638 -2.06 11.41 5.80
N TRP A 639 -2.77 12.31 5.14
CA TRP A 639 -3.43 13.50 5.69
C TRP A 639 -4.54 13.96 4.74
N GLY A 640 -5.32 14.97 5.13
CA GLY A 640 -6.28 15.58 4.20
C GLY A 640 -5.54 16.27 3.05
N ALA A 641 -5.71 15.80 1.82
CA ALA A 641 -4.97 16.28 0.64
C ALA A 641 -5.85 16.44 -0.60
N ILE A 642 -5.49 17.40 -1.46
CA ILE A 642 -5.94 17.46 -2.85
C ILE A 642 -4.92 16.64 -3.64
N GLY A 643 -5.24 15.38 -3.95
CA GLY A 643 -4.22 14.44 -4.40
C GLY A 643 -4.73 13.29 -5.26
N TRP A 644 -3.96 12.22 -5.28
CA TRP A 644 -4.04 11.10 -6.21
C TRP A 644 -5.06 10.03 -5.85
N THR A 645 -5.49 9.97 -4.57
CA THR A 645 -6.18 8.84 -3.98
C THR A 645 -7.60 8.61 -4.46
N VAL A 646 -8.10 7.39 -4.30
CA VAL A 646 -9.50 7.00 -4.57
C VAL A 646 -10.31 6.81 -3.27
N ILE A 647 -9.62 6.60 -2.15
CA ILE A 647 -10.17 6.70 -0.79
C ILE A 647 -9.36 7.77 -0.08
N ASP A 648 -10.01 8.75 0.50
CA ASP A 648 -9.34 9.84 1.19
C ASP A 648 -8.87 9.47 2.61
N TYR A 649 -8.12 10.35 3.24
CA TYR A 649 -7.57 10.15 4.59
C TYR A 649 -8.64 9.77 5.63
N TYR A 650 -9.87 10.29 5.48
CA TYR A 650 -11.01 10.04 6.38
C TYR A 650 -11.79 8.78 6.02
N LEU A 651 -11.24 7.95 5.13
CA LEU A 651 -11.81 6.69 4.65
C LEU A 651 -13.13 6.87 3.87
N ARG A 652 -13.36 8.03 3.27
CA ARG A 652 -14.48 8.27 2.38
C ARG A 652 -14.07 7.96 0.94
N LYS A 653 -14.93 7.22 0.24
CA LYS A 653 -14.72 6.85 -1.16
C LYS A 653 -14.98 8.04 -2.05
N LYS A 654 -14.00 8.40 -2.89
CA LYS A 654 -14.28 9.29 -4.02
C LYS A 654 -15.06 8.54 -5.11
N PRO A 655 -15.73 9.24 -6.04
CA PRO A 655 -16.34 8.59 -7.21
C PRO A 655 -15.39 7.65 -7.94
N SER A 656 -14.11 8.01 -8.08
CA SER A 656 -13.07 7.23 -8.74
C SER A 656 -12.87 5.81 -8.18
N TYR A 657 -13.17 5.56 -6.90
CA TYR A 657 -13.15 4.22 -6.31
C TYR A 657 -14.05 3.23 -7.07
N TYR A 658 -15.26 3.66 -7.43
CA TYR A 658 -16.22 2.81 -8.14
C TYR A 658 -15.81 2.56 -9.59
N PHE A 659 -15.16 3.53 -10.22
CA PHE A 659 -14.61 3.36 -11.57
C PHE A 659 -13.46 2.37 -11.59
N VAL A 660 -12.54 2.46 -10.63
CA VAL A 660 -11.45 1.49 -10.45
C VAL A 660 -12.01 0.09 -10.16
N ARG A 661 -13.02 -0.01 -9.28
CA ARG A 661 -13.67 -1.27 -8.98
C ARG A 661 -14.26 -1.94 -10.22
N ARG A 662 -14.95 -1.18 -11.08
CA ARG A 662 -15.48 -1.69 -12.38
C ARG A 662 -14.34 -2.13 -13.29
N ALA A 663 -13.31 -1.29 -13.44
CA ALA A 663 -12.16 -1.63 -14.27
C ALA A 663 -11.37 -2.87 -13.81
N PHE A 664 -11.46 -3.25 -12.53
CA PHE A 664 -10.77 -4.41 -11.95
C PHE A 664 -11.66 -5.65 -11.77
N GLN A 665 -12.94 -5.59 -12.15
CA GLN A 665 -13.83 -6.74 -11.99
C GLN A 665 -13.29 -7.99 -12.71
N PRO A 666 -13.60 -9.20 -12.19
CA PRO A 666 -13.02 -10.44 -12.72
C PRO A 666 -13.36 -10.73 -14.17
N VAL A 667 -14.58 -10.37 -14.60
CA VAL A 667 -15.05 -10.51 -15.99
C VAL A 667 -15.50 -9.13 -16.46
N ASP A 668 -14.82 -8.58 -17.46
CA ASP A 668 -14.90 -7.18 -17.81
C ASP A 668 -15.13 -7.01 -19.31
N LEU A 669 -16.04 -6.10 -19.68
CA LEU A 669 -16.29 -5.67 -21.04
C LEU A 669 -15.57 -4.35 -21.29
N SER A 670 -14.64 -4.32 -22.20
CA SER A 670 -13.87 -3.10 -22.47
C SER A 670 -14.00 -2.68 -23.94
N LEU A 671 -14.20 -1.39 -24.16
CA LEU A 671 -14.35 -0.80 -25.47
C LEU A 671 -13.09 -0.05 -25.89
N ARG A 672 -12.69 -0.19 -27.17
CA ARG A 672 -11.66 0.65 -27.77
C ARG A 672 -12.22 1.38 -28.98
N GLN A 673 -12.32 2.69 -28.86
CA GLN A 673 -12.73 3.54 -29.97
C GLN A 673 -11.60 3.63 -30.99
N GLY A 674 -11.92 3.28 -32.22
CA GLY A 674 -11.09 3.53 -33.40
C GLY A 674 -11.71 4.62 -34.29
N GLU A 675 -11.04 4.97 -35.37
CA GLU A 675 -11.47 6.03 -36.29
C GLU A 675 -12.84 5.76 -36.95
N HIS A 676 -13.12 4.49 -37.23
CA HIS A 676 -14.31 4.07 -38.00
C HIS A 676 -15.15 3.01 -37.30
N ALA A 677 -14.70 2.49 -36.21
CA ALA A 677 -15.33 1.37 -35.50
C ALA A 677 -15.02 1.39 -34.01
N VAL A 678 -15.88 0.72 -33.23
CA VAL A 678 -15.59 0.38 -31.82
C VAL A 678 -15.20 -1.10 -31.76
N GLU A 679 -14.09 -1.39 -31.17
CA GLU A 679 -13.63 -2.75 -30.90
C GLU A 679 -14.12 -3.19 -29.51
N LEU A 680 -14.64 -4.41 -29.44
CA LEU A 680 -15.16 -5.03 -28.23
C LEU A 680 -14.15 -6.04 -27.71
N PHE A 681 -13.77 -5.91 -26.45
CA PHE A 681 -12.90 -6.85 -25.76
C PHE A 681 -13.62 -7.41 -24.54
N VAL A 682 -13.35 -8.67 -24.23
CA VAL A 682 -13.76 -9.30 -22.98
C VAL A 682 -12.52 -9.80 -22.28
N VAL A 683 -12.36 -9.39 -21.04
CA VAL A 683 -11.30 -9.84 -20.14
C VAL A 683 -11.87 -10.86 -19.16
N ASN A 684 -11.20 -11.99 -19.02
CA ASN A 684 -11.54 -13.05 -18.09
C ASN A 684 -10.35 -13.30 -17.16
N ASP A 685 -10.49 -12.97 -15.88
CA ASP A 685 -9.49 -13.28 -14.84
C ASP A 685 -9.79 -14.61 -14.12
N THR A 686 -10.91 -15.26 -14.43
CA THR A 686 -11.31 -16.51 -13.78
C THR A 686 -10.55 -17.73 -14.33
N PRO A 687 -10.47 -18.84 -13.58
CA PRO A 687 -9.83 -20.06 -14.07
C PRO A 687 -10.71 -20.88 -15.03
N GLU A 688 -11.90 -20.39 -15.39
CA GLU A 688 -12.88 -21.10 -16.20
C GLU A 688 -12.97 -20.51 -17.62
N THR A 689 -13.29 -21.36 -18.59
CA THR A 689 -13.71 -20.89 -19.92
C THR A 689 -15.13 -20.38 -19.82
N LEU A 690 -15.38 -19.14 -20.23
CA LEU A 690 -16.69 -18.51 -20.17
C LEU A 690 -17.37 -18.51 -21.54
N ALA A 691 -18.66 -18.89 -21.59
CA ALA A 691 -19.51 -18.77 -22.76
C ALA A 691 -20.47 -17.59 -22.54
N LEU A 692 -20.19 -16.46 -23.19
CA LEU A 692 -20.86 -15.20 -22.93
C LEU A 692 -21.49 -14.62 -24.21
N ALA A 693 -22.40 -13.68 -24.02
CA ALA A 693 -22.94 -12.87 -25.13
C ALA A 693 -22.65 -11.39 -24.89
N VAL A 694 -22.37 -10.66 -25.96
CA VAL A 694 -22.25 -9.20 -25.95
C VAL A 694 -23.36 -8.61 -26.80
N GLU A 695 -24.30 -7.93 -26.15
CA GLU A 695 -25.25 -7.07 -26.85
C GLU A 695 -24.66 -5.66 -26.98
N TYR A 696 -24.85 -5.05 -28.13
CA TYR A 696 -24.33 -3.71 -28.39
C TYR A 696 -25.28 -2.92 -29.30
N GLY A 697 -25.15 -1.62 -29.26
CA GLY A 697 -25.92 -0.74 -30.14
C GLY A 697 -25.34 0.67 -30.23
N LEU A 698 -25.81 1.38 -31.24
CA LEU A 698 -25.67 2.82 -31.42
C LEU A 698 -27.03 3.45 -31.20
N SER A 699 -27.15 4.37 -30.25
CA SER A 699 -28.41 5.02 -29.90
C SER A 699 -28.22 6.52 -29.74
N CYS A 700 -29.32 7.26 -29.97
CA CYS A 700 -29.40 8.65 -29.53
C CYS A 700 -29.62 8.72 -28.00
N PHE A 701 -29.34 9.88 -27.41
CA PHE A 701 -29.53 10.09 -25.96
C PHE A 701 -31.01 10.07 -25.55
N ASP A 702 -31.92 10.32 -26.48
CA ASP A 702 -33.37 10.20 -26.26
C ASP A 702 -33.90 8.76 -26.30
N GLY A 703 -33.01 7.79 -26.54
CA GLY A 703 -33.35 6.37 -26.62
C GLY A 703 -33.69 5.83 -28.00
N GLN A 704 -33.67 6.67 -29.07
CA GLN A 704 -33.85 6.18 -30.44
C GLN A 704 -32.68 5.27 -30.82
N GLU A 705 -32.92 3.99 -30.98
CA GLU A 705 -31.95 3.03 -31.50
C GLU A 705 -31.67 3.24 -32.98
N ILE A 706 -30.41 3.32 -33.36
CA ILE A 706 -29.97 3.45 -34.78
C ILE A 706 -29.57 2.08 -35.32
N THR A 707 -28.84 1.32 -34.55
CA THR A 707 -28.41 -0.05 -34.86
C THR A 707 -28.15 -0.81 -33.60
N SER A 708 -28.37 -2.11 -33.63
CA SER A 708 -28.04 -3.02 -32.53
C SER A 708 -27.61 -4.37 -33.09
N GLY A 709 -26.97 -5.15 -32.24
CA GLY A 709 -26.50 -6.49 -32.57
C GLY A 709 -26.15 -7.31 -31.31
N ASN A 710 -25.85 -8.57 -31.54
CA ASN A 710 -25.45 -9.51 -30.52
C ASN A 710 -24.31 -10.38 -31.06
N LEU A 711 -23.35 -10.68 -30.22
CA LEU A 711 -22.20 -11.55 -30.49
C LEU A 711 -22.12 -12.60 -29.37
N SER A 712 -22.01 -13.89 -29.76
CA SER A 712 -21.64 -14.94 -28.82
C SER A 712 -20.14 -15.14 -28.83
N CYS A 713 -19.52 -15.29 -27.66
CA CYS A 713 -18.09 -15.47 -27.52
C CYS A 713 -17.72 -16.52 -26.46
N HIS A 714 -16.58 -17.16 -26.66
CA HIS A 714 -15.97 -18.08 -25.70
C HIS A 714 -14.61 -17.49 -25.30
N ILE A 715 -14.47 -17.20 -24.00
CA ILE A 715 -13.30 -16.54 -23.46
C ILE A 715 -12.51 -17.54 -22.64
N PRO A 716 -11.28 -17.89 -23.05
CA PRO A 716 -10.43 -18.81 -22.28
C PRO A 716 -10.15 -18.28 -20.87
N PRO A 717 -9.76 -19.17 -19.94
CA PRO A 717 -9.30 -18.76 -18.60
C PRO A 717 -8.21 -17.72 -18.70
N ASN A 718 -8.19 -16.81 -17.73
CA ASN A 718 -7.09 -15.87 -17.47
C ASN A 718 -6.59 -15.16 -18.74
N SER A 719 -7.49 -14.64 -19.58
CA SER A 719 -7.17 -14.08 -20.89
C SER A 719 -7.95 -12.81 -21.23
N SER A 720 -7.46 -12.07 -22.21
CA SER A 720 -8.18 -10.98 -22.87
C SER A 720 -8.39 -11.31 -24.34
N ARG A 721 -9.60 -11.07 -24.87
CA ARG A 721 -9.94 -11.37 -26.25
C ARG A 721 -10.72 -10.24 -26.91
N LYS A 722 -10.29 -9.86 -28.11
CA LYS A 722 -11.11 -9.05 -28.99
C LYS A 722 -12.21 -9.94 -29.59
N VAL A 723 -13.47 -9.66 -29.24
CA VAL A 723 -14.64 -10.46 -29.62
C VAL A 723 -15.41 -9.87 -30.80
N GLY A 724 -15.23 -8.56 -31.08
CA GLY A 724 -15.91 -7.93 -32.18
C GLY A 724 -15.30 -6.61 -32.63
N VAL A 725 -15.66 -6.19 -33.81
CA VAL A 725 -15.39 -4.86 -34.37
C VAL A 725 -16.69 -4.36 -34.98
N VAL A 726 -17.25 -3.28 -34.41
CA VAL A 726 -18.55 -2.75 -34.84
C VAL A 726 -18.34 -1.42 -35.59
N PRO A 727 -18.68 -1.34 -36.88
CA PRO A 727 -18.59 -0.09 -37.62
C PRO A 727 -19.50 0.99 -37.04
N CYS A 728 -19.00 2.20 -36.84
CA CYS A 728 -19.74 3.34 -36.28
C CYS A 728 -19.86 4.51 -37.28
N GLY A 729 -19.95 4.24 -38.59
CA GLY A 729 -20.07 5.27 -39.63
C GLY A 729 -21.27 6.21 -39.43
N ALA A 730 -22.38 5.71 -38.92
CA ALA A 730 -23.57 6.50 -38.61
C ALA A 730 -23.35 7.56 -37.51
N ALA A 731 -22.42 7.31 -36.58
CA ALA A 731 -22.04 8.27 -35.52
C ALA A 731 -21.34 9.53 -36.09
N LYS A 732 -20.62 9.41 -37.21
CA LYS A 732 -19.91 10.55 -37.82
C LYS A 732 -20.82 11.68 -38.27
N ALA A 733 -22.08 11.39 -38.60
CA ALA A 733 -23.03 12.39 -39.06
C ALA A 733 -23.55 13.29 -37.93
N ARG A 734 -23.59 12.77 -36.69
CA ARG A 734 -24.09 13.48 -35.49
C ARG A 734 -23.38 13.01 -34.20
N PRO A 735 -22.06 13.16 -34.10
CA PRO A 735 -21.26 12.55 -33.05
C PRO A 735 -21.59 13.07 -31.65
N SER A 736 -22.17 14.27 -31.51
CA SER A 736 -22.61 14.86 -30.22
C SER A 736 -24.00 14.39 -29.76
N GLU A 737 -24.74 13.65 -30.57
CA GLU A 737 -26.15 13.27 -30.33
C GLU A 737 -26.33 11.77 -30.11
N VAL A 738 -25.25 11.00 -30.29
CA VAL A 738 -25.28 9.53 -30.24
C VAL A 738 -24.18 9.00 -29.35
N PHE A 739 -24.41 7.82 -28.81
CA PHE A 739 -23.42 7.05 -28.08
C PHE A 739 -23.47 5.58 -28.47
N PHE A 740 -22.32 4.92 -28.39
CA PHE A 740 -22.23 3.48 -28.49
C PHE A 740 -22.36 2.88 -27.09
N TRP A 741 -23.15 1.82 -26.97
CA TRP A 741 -23.31 1.08 -25.74
C TRP A 741 -23.11 -0.41 -25.99
N ALA A 742 -22.63 -1.10 -24.94
CA ALA A 742 -22.56 -2.54 -24.94
C ALA A 742 -22.83 -3.09 -23.52
N ARG A 743 -23.33 -4.32 -23.45
CA ARG A 743 -23.48 -5.07 -22.20
C ARG A 743 -23.03 -6.51 -22.36
N LEU A 744 -22.38 -7.02 -21.33
CA LEU A 744 -21.90 -8.39 -21.25
C LEU A 744 -22.92 -9.25 -20.50
N LEU A 745 -23.23 -10.40 -21.03
CA LEU A 745 -24.27 -11.28 -20.53
C LEU A 745 -23.74 -12.69 -20.29
N ASP A 746 -24.15 -13.28 -19.16
CA ASP A 746 -24.05 -14.71 -18.85
C ASP A 746 -25.47 -15.24 -18.73
N GLY A 747 -25.98 -15.87 -19.81
CA GLY A 747 -27.41 -16.12 -19.96
C GLY A 747 -28.22 -14.83 -19.90
N ASP A 748 -29.17 -14.74 -18.97
CA ASP A 748 -30.00 -13.54 -18.75
C ASP A 748 -29.36 -12.54 -17.76
N ARG A 749 -28.25 -12.91 -17.12
CA ARG A 749 -27.57 -12.06 -16.14
C ARG A 749 -26.64 -11.07 -16.84
N VAL A 750 -26.84 -9.79 -16.60
CA VAL A 750 -25.91 -8.76 -17.02
C VAL A 750 -24.72 -8.73 -16.07
N LEU A 751 -23.52 -8.92 -16.61
CA LEU A 751 -22.25 -8.87 -15.87
C LEU A 751 -21.66 -7.46 -15.90
N ASP A 752 -21.79 -6.76 -17.04
CA ASP A 752 -21.16 -5.46 -17.23
C ASP A 752 -21.88 -4.59 -18.25
N TRP A 753 -21.69 -3.28 -18.12
CA TRP A 753 -22.21 -2.23 -18.98
C TRP A 753 -21.13 -1.26 -19.37
N GLU A 754 -20.99 -1.00 -20.67
CA GLU A 754 -20.00 -0.08 -21.21
C GLU A 754 -20.58 0.90 -22.21
N ARG A 755 -19.96 2.07 -22.30
CA ARG A 755 -20.31 3.10 -23.29
C ARG A 755 -19.08 3.75 -23.90
N CYS A 756 -19.28 4.31 -25.11
CA CYS A 756 -18.28 5.09 -25.82
C CYS A 756 -18.95 6.31 -26.43
N PHE A 757 -18.42 7.51 -26.20
CA PHE A 757 -18.84 8.75 -26.82
C PHE A 757 -17.90 9.11 -27.98
N PHE A 758 -18.40 9.83 -28.98
CA PHE A 758 -17.64 10.21 -30.18
C PHE A 758 -17.12 11.65 -30.14
N VAL A 759 -17.45 12.37 -29.09
CA VAL A 759 -16.96 13.72 -28.77
C VAL A 759 -16.67 13.83 -27.29
N ARG A 760 -15.98 14.89 -26.87
CA ARG A 760 -15.74 15.18 -25.46
C ARG A 760 -17.04 15.45 -24.69
N PHE A 761 -17.05 15.24 -23.40
CA PHE A 761 -18.24 15.37 -22.56
C PHE A 761 -18.92 16.74 -22.70
N LYS A 762 -18.13 17.82 -22.82
CA LYS A 762 -18.63 19.20 -22.98
C LYS A 762 -19.44 19.41 -24.28
N ASP A 763 -19.20 18.57 -25.28
CA ASP A 763 -19.83 18.68 -26.61
C ASP A 763 -21.05 17.76 -26.76
N LEU A 764 -21.38 16.96 -25.72
CA LEU A 764 -22.53 16.07 -25.72
C LEU A 764 -23.85 16.89 -25.67
N LYS A 765 -24.80 16.52 -26.49
CA LYS A 765 -26.16 17.08 -26.49
C LYS A 765 -27.09 16.15 -25.70
N LEU A 766 -26.91 16.16 -24.39
CA LEU A 766 -27.72 15.33 -23.49
C LEU A 766 -29.13 15.90 -23.34
N GLU A 767 -30.12 15.01 -23.37
CA GLU A 767 -31.49 15.33 -22.97
C GLU A 767 -31.61 15.45 -21.47
N LYS A 768 -32.60 16.21 -20.98
CA LYS A 768 -32.92 16.20 -19.56
C LYS A 768 -33.45 14.84 -19.15
N ALA A 769 -32.76 14.20 -18.20
CA ALA A 769 -33.16 12.88 -17.75
C ALA A 769 -34.10 12.96 -16.55
N ARG A 770 -34.96 11.96 -16.45
CA ARG A 770 -35.75 11.64 -15.27
C ARG A 770 -35.44 10.20 -14.88
N VAL A 771 -35.03 9.99 -13.65
CA VAL A 771 -34.78 8.64 -13.11
C VAL A 771 -35.95 8.24 -12.23
N ASP A 772 -36.64 7.19 -12.64
CA ASP A 772 -37.62 6.52 -11.81
C ASP A 772 -36.95 5.35 -11.09
N TRP A 773 -37.28 5.16 -9.81
CA TRP A 773 -36.63 4.16 -8.99
C TRP A 773 -37.53 3.64 -7.88
N ASP A 774 -37.23 2.38 -7.43
CA ASP A 774 -37.93 1.78 -6.29
C ASP A 774 -36.99 0.81 -5.54
N ILE A 775 -37.35 0.52 -4.25
CA ILE A 775 -36.64 -0.48 -3.44
C ILE A 775 -37.38 -1.82 -3.60
N VAL A 776 -36.61 -2.84 -3.96
CA VAL A 776 -37.10 -4.19 -4.16
C VAL A 776 -36.37 -5.15 -3.23
N SER A 777 -37.14 -5.94 -2.46
CA SER A 777 -36.57 -6.99 -1.61
C SER A 777 -36.92 -8.36 -2.22
N GLU A 778 -35.88 -9.16 -2.49
CA GLU A 778 -36.01 -10.49 -3.08
C GLU A 778 -35.09 -11.47 -2.38
N LYS A 779 -35.62 -12.61 -1.92
CA LYS A 779 -34.85 -13.67 -1.24
C LYS A 779 -33.99 -13.21 -0.05
N GLY A 780 -34.43 -12.15 0.65
CA GLY A 780 -33.70 -11.57 1.78
C GLY A 780 -32.59 -10.59 1.40
N GLU A 781 -32.42 -10.27 0.13
CA GLU A 781 -31.53 -9.23 -0.38
C GLU A 781 -32.32 -7.98 -0.74
N THR A 782 -31.73 -6.80 -0.55
CA THR A 782 -32.28 -5.50 -0.89
C THR A 782 -31.63 -4.95 -2.15
N PHE A 783 -32.47 -4.45 -3.06
CA PHE A 783 -32.03 -3.83 -4.30
C PHE A 783 -32.72 -2.48 -4.50
N ILE A 784 -32.05 -1.59 -5.21
CA ILE A 784 -32.67 -0.40 -5.82
C ILE A 784 -32.73 -0.65 -7.31
N GLU A 785 -33.93 -0.62 -7.90
CA GLU A 785 -34.13 -0.68 -9.34
C GLU A 785 -34.27 0.74 -9.87
N LEU A 786 -33.49 1.06 -10.93
CA LEU A 786 -33.45 2.39 -11.53
C LEU A 786 -33.70 2.27 -13.04
N VAL A 787 -34.44 3.20 -13.59
CA VAL A 787 -34.69 3.29 -15.03
C VAL A 787 -34.86 4.74 -15.43
N SER A 788 -34.41 5.07 -16.64
CA SER A 788 -34.65 6.38 -17.25
C SER A 788 -35.12 6.19 -18.69
N PRO A 789 -36.09 6.99 -19.18
CA PRO A 789 -36.50 6.92 -20.58
C PRO A 789 -35.44 7.45 -21.54
N VAL A 790 -34.52 8.30 -21.10
CA VAL A 790 -33.41 8.87 -21.85
C VAL A 790 -32.08 8.54 -21.11
N PHE A 791 -30.95 8.80 -21.74
CA PHE A 791 -29.66 8.58 -21.12
C PHE A 791 -29.50 9.43 -19.85
N ALA A 792 -29.25 8.81 -18.70
CA ALA A 792 -28.95 9.51 -17.45
C ALA A 792 -27.47 9.30 -17.09
N TRP A 793 -26.77 10.42 -16.90
CA TRP A 793 -25.32 10.45 -16.82
C TRP A 793 -24.82 10.59 -15.38
N PHE A 794 -23.92 9.71 -14.95
CA PHE A 794 -23.33 9.62 -13.61
C PHE A 794 -24.37 9.66 -12.48
N VAL A 795 -25.17 8.62 -12.41
CA VAL A 795 -26.20 8.47 -11.38
C VAL A 795 -25.52 8.16 -10.04
N ASN A 796 -25.77 8.99 -9.06
CA ASN A 796 -25.30 8.86 -7.69
C ASN A 796 -26.44 8.44 -6.75
N VAL A 797 -26.19 7.41 -5.94
CA VAL A 797 -27.12 6.90 -4.93
C VAL A 797 -26.53 7.14 -3.54
N GLU A 798 -27.14 8.07 -2.81
CA GLU A 798 -26.75 8.38 -1.43
C GLU A 798 -27.66 7.60 -0.47
N LEU A 799 -27.02 6.91 0.48
CA LEU A 799 -27.67 6.05 1.48
C LEU A 799 -27.24 6.46 2.90
N PRO A 800 -28.05 6.13 3.93
CA PRO A 800 -27.58 6.21 5.31
C PRO A 800 -26.30 5.39 5.52
N SER A 801 -25.46 5.80 6.47
CA SER A 801 -24.15 5.19 6.73
C SER A 801 -24.18 3.70 7.08
N SER A 802 -25.34 3.17 7.52
CA SER A 802 -25.56 1.75 7.76
C SER A 802 -25.75 0.91 6.49
N PHE A 803 -25.83 1.55 5.32
CA PHE A 803 -26.03 0.89 4.03
C PHE A 803 -24.94 1.26 3.04
N THR A 804 -24.59 0.32 2.18
CA THR A 804 -23.57 0.51 1.14
C THR A 804 -24.10 -0.06 -0.19
N PRO A 805 -24.09 0.74 -1.26
CA PRO A 805 -24.41 0.26 -2.59
C PRO A 805 -23.23 -0.55 -3.14
N GLU A 806 -23.51 -1.61 -3.90
CA GLU A 806 -22.43 -2.36 -4.56
C GLU A 806 -21.69 -1.55 -5.62
N ASP A 807 -22.37 -0.58 -6.24
CA ASP A 807 -21.80 0.32 -7.25
C ASP A 807 -22.38 1.72 -7.12
N ASN A 808 -21.71 2.73 -7.70
CA ASN A 808 -22.19 4.12 -7.70
C ASN A 808 -21.59 4.92 -8.87
N TYR A 809 -22.14 6.11 -9.17
CA TYR A 809 -21.68 6.96 -10.25
C TYR A 809 -21.64 6.25 -11.60
N PHE A 810 -22.71 5.56 -11.93
CA PHE A 810 -22.90 4.82 -13.17
C PHE A 810 -23.88 5.51 -14.13
N ASP A 811 -23.92 5.06 -15.38
CA ASP A 811 -24.86 5.57 -16.37
C ASP A 811 -26.09 4.67 -16.45
N LEU A 812 -27.27 5.27 -16.76
CA LEU A 812 -28.47 4.55 -17.13
C LEU A 812 -28.72 4.71 -18.63
N PHE A 813 -28.85 3.60 -19.30
CA PHE A 813 -29.16 3.55 -20.73
C PHE A 813 -30.67 3.63 -20.94
N PRO A 814 -31.13 4.34 -22.00
CA PRO A 814 -32.55 4.57 -22.21
C PRO A 814 -33.39 3.29 -22.15
N GLY A 815 -34.42 3.29 -21.31
CA GLY A 815 -35.36 2.21 -21.16
C GLY A 815 -34.80 0.89 -20.54
N LYS A 816 -33.50 0.86 -20.16
CA LYS A 816 -32.89 -0.31 -19.50
C LYS A 816 -32.97 -0.18 -18.01
N VAL A 817 -33.45 -1.22 -17.32
CA VAL A 817 -33.48 -1.28 -15.87
C VAL A 817 -32.08 -1.66 -15.39
N ARG A 818 -31.56 -0.88 -14.43
CA ARG A 818 -30.36 -1.24 -13.64
C ARG A 818 -30.78 -1.62 -12.24
N ARG A 819 -30.32 -2.76 -11.79
CA ARG A 819 -30.57 -3.30 -10.46
C ARG A 819 -29.31 -3.19 -9.64
N LEU A 820 -29.36 -2.43 -8.54
CA LEU A 820 -28.26 -2.12 -7.64
C LEU A 820 -28.45 -2.85 -6.32
N LYS A 821 -27.57 -3.78 -5.99
CA LYS A 821 -27.59 -4.47 -4.70
C LYS A 821 -27.16 -3.52 -3.58
N ILE A 822 -27.90 -3.56 -2.47
CA ILE A 822 -27.61 -2.79 -1.26
C ILE A 822 -27.30 -3.76 -0.13
N THR A 823 -26.17 -3.53 0.53
CA THR A 823 -25.76 -4.27 1.74
C THR A 823 -25.86 -3.34 2.95
N GLY A 824 -26.25 -3.87 4.10
CA GLY A 824 -26.38 -3.09 5.33
C GLY A 824 -27.29 -3.77 6.34
N GLU A 825 -27.45 -3.14 7.50
CA GLU A 825 -28.28 -3.63 8.59
C GLU A 825 -29.54 -2.80 8.74
N GLY A 826 -30.69 -3.47 8.89
CA GLY A 826 -32.01 -2.85 9.09
C GLY A 826 -32.85 -2.75 7.81
N GLU A 827 -33.94 -1.99 7.86
CA GLU A 827 -34.86 -1.76 6.75
C GLU A 827 -34.54 -0.42 6.07
N LEU A 828 -34.15 -0.47 4.78
CA LEU A 828 -33.95 0.74 3.98
C LEU A 828 -35.30 1.31 3.52
N LYS A 829 -35.56 2.56 3.88
CA LYS A 829 -36.79 3.25 3.49
C LYS A 829 -36.57 4.21 2.35
N LYS A 830 -37.55 4.35 1.47
CA LYS A 830 -37.48 5.22 0.28
C LYS A 830 -37.11 6.67 0.62
N GLN A 831 -37.58 7.19 1.75
CA GLN A 831 -37.29 8.55 2.22
C GLN A 831 -35.83 8.78 2.62
N ASP A 832 -35.08 7.72 2.90
CA ASP A 832 -33.69 7.76 3.34
C ASP A 832 -32.71 7.67 2.16
N VAL A 833 -33.22 7.45 0.96
CA VAL A 833 -32.45 7.34 -0.28
C VAL A 833 -32.55 8.63 -1.08
N LYS A 834 -31.39 9.18 -1.48
CA LYS A 834 -31.33 10.29 -2.42
C LYS A 834 -30.65 9.83 -3.71
N ILE A 835 -31.23 10.17 -4.84
CA ILE A 835 -30.66 9.85 -6.15
C ILE A 835 -30.49 11.14 -6.94
N SER A 836 -29.32 11.34 -7.51
CA SER A 836 -28.96 12.49 -8.32
C SER A 836 -28.20 12.05 -9.58
N TRP A 837 -28.21 12.89 -10.62
CA TRP A 837 -27.53 12.64 -11.90
C TRP A 837 -27.16 13.97 -12.57
N ASN A 838 -26.20 13.93 -13.52
CA ASN A 838 -25.61 15.15 -14.06
C ASN A 838 -26.46 15.90 -15.11
N ASN A 839 -27.40 15.25 -15.77
CA ASN A 839 -28.30 15.86 -16.76
C ASN A 839 -29.78 15.90 -16.28
N ALA A 840 -29.96 16.27 -15.04
CA ALA A 840 -31.25 16.38 -14.35
C ALA A 840 -32.16 17.50 -14.93
#